data_5cdf1a848b8ac0e8dcde297ef0ab5186
#
_entry.id   5cdf1a848b8ac0e8dcde297ef0ab5186
#
_cell.length_a   1.000
_cell.length_b   1.000
_cell.length_c   1.000
_cell.angle_alpha   90.00
_cell.angle_beta   90.00
_cell.angle_gamma   90.00
#
_symmetry.space_group_name_H-M   'P 1'
#
loop_
_entity.id
_entity.type
_entity.pdbx_description
1 polymer ?
#
loop_
_entity_poly.entity_id
_entity_poly.type
_entity_poly.pdbx_seq_one_letter_code
_entity_poly.pdbx_strand_id
1 'polypeptide(L)'
;MEKTKKLAVGILAHVDAGKTTLAEGILYKTGQIRKAGRVDHKDAFLDTEELEKARGITIFSKQAVLKLNETEVTLLDTPGHVDFSAEMERTLQVMDYAVLLISGADGVQGHVETLWRLLARYEIPVFLFINKMDQPGTDAEKLLEELQSRLSEHCLNFSQDLQNAELLEELAMCDEDVLEQYLETGSVEEDQIRTMIAERKVFPCCFGSALKMEGVTEFLKILDRFTKTPEYGGDFGARVFKISRDTAGNRLTHLKITGGVLKVKQMLGEEKADQIRIYSGAGYTMVQEAPAGTICAVTGLNSTFSGQGIGNETEAEKPVLEPVLTYRIELPPDCDVHQMLGKLRQLEEEIPELHIVWNERLAEIHAQVMGEVQIEILKSLIHERFGEWVEFGAGNIVYKETIRSTVEGVGHFEPLRHYAEVHLLLEPAEPGSGLQIGTVCSEDTLDRNWQRLILTHLLERKHPGVLTGSEITDMKITLVKGRAHIKHTEGGDFRQATYRAVRQGLKKAESVLLEPVYAFRLEIPSESTGRALNDIQRMYGSFEPPEMEGDMTVITGTAPVVTMQDYQKEVTAYSRGRGRVFCTLKGYEPCHNAEEVIASIGYDSEADVENPTGSVFCAHGAGFVVPWNEVEDHMHLEYTLENPEEESDSAESAADRSGGASSVQKAKKASDRVPMAASLQEAKELEEIFTRTYGKVERKRAGFERRTHPVTSSSGIGDPKYAKSNRPKEPQEEYLLVDGYNIIFAWDDLNELAKYNIESARGKLMDILSNYQGYKKMTLILVFDAYKVKGNQGEVGMYHNIHVVYTKEAETADQYIEKTVHRIGHNGNVTVASSDGLEQIIIMGAGAHRLSARDLRTEIEHTNGQIRENYLEKEQKTKSYLLENASGELGDFLKELEEERKKESKKSKGKA
;
A
#
# COMPACT_ATOMS: atom_id res chain seq x y z
N MET A 1 -11.23 -30.83 28.48
CA MET A 1 -11.91 -29.54 28.30
C MET A 1 -12.62 -29.63 26.97
N GLU A 2 -13.93 -29.60 26.95
CA GLU A 2 -14.69 -29.46 25.72
C GLU A 2 -14.23 -28.17 25.02
N LYS A 3 -13.88 -28.27 23.76
CA LYS A 3 -13.51 -27.08 22.96
C LYS A 3 -14.77 -26.22 22.80
N THR A 4 -14.87 -25.12 23.53
CA THR A 4 -15.92 -24.12 23.33
C THR A 4 -15.87 -23.68 21.87
N LYS A 5 -16.97 -23.80 21.16
CA LYS A 5 -17.11 -23.34 19.77
C LYS A 5 -17.03 -21.82 19.76
N LYS A 6 -16.26 -21.25 18.82
CA LYS A 6 -16.09 -19.80 18.68
C LYS A 6 -16.53 -19.36 17.31
N LEU A 7 -17.24 -18.23 17.24
CA LEU A 7 -17.81 -17.69 16.00
C LEU A 7 -17.69 -16.16 16.00
N ALA A 8 -17.24 -15.56 14.91
CA ALA A 8 -17.22 -14.13 14.68
C ALA A 8 -18.38 -13.72 13.77
N VAL A 9 -19.30 -12.92 14.30
CA VAL A 9 -20.51 -12.47 13.56
C VAL A 9 -20.49 -10.95 13.47
N GLY A 10 -20.52 -10.41 12.24
CA GLY A 10 -20.59 -8.98 11.99
C GLY A 10 -22.01 -8.50 11.74
N ILE A 11 -22.37 -7.32 12.24
CA ILE A 11 -23.63 -6.63 11.89
C ILE A 11 -23.32 -5.51 10.90
N LEU A 12 -23.93 -5.58 9.73
CA LEU A 12 -23.81 -4.59 8.66
C LEU A 12 -25.17 -3.99 8.37
N ALA A 13 -25.19 -2.70 8.08
CA ALA A 13 -26.44 -2.01 7.81
C ALA A 13 -26.17 -0.69 7.08
N HIS A 14 -27.17 -0.22 6.34
CA HIS A 14 -27.22 1.17 5.95
C HIS A 14 -27.47 2.08 7.17
N VAL A 15 -27.14 3.36 7.05
CA VAL A 15 -27.42 4.38 8.08
C VAL A 15 -28.90 4.34 8.48
N ASP A 16 -29.16 4.55 9.75
CA ASP A 16 -30.51 4.55 10.34
C ASP A 16 -31.32 3.25 10.24
N ALA A 17 -30.78 2.15 9.70
CA ALA A 17 -31.48 0.86 9.69
C ALA A 17 -31.70 0.26 11.10
N GLY A 18 -31.04 0.79 12.13
CA GLY A 18 -31.18 0.37 13.52
C GLY A 18 -30.15 -0.63 13.99
N LYS A 19 -28.96 -0.59 13.42
CA LYS A 19 -27.82 -1.49 13.70
C LYS A 19 -27.46 -1.55 15.19
N THR A 20 -27.14 -0.42 15.80
CA THR A 20 -26.80 -0.33 17.23
C THR A 20 -27.96 -0.80 18.12
N THR A 21 -29.23 -0.50 17.72
CA THR A 21 -30.42 -0.97 18.44
C THR A 21 -30.54 -2.49 18.41
N LEU A 22 -30.25 -3.14 17.27
CA LEU A 22 -30.25 -4.60 17.18
C LEU A 22 -29.10 -5.20 18.00
N ALA A 23 -27.91 -4.64 17.93
CA ALA A 23 -26.74 -5.10 18.71
C ALA A 23 -27.03 -5.03 20.22
N GLU A 24 -27.58 -3.90 20.69
CA GLU A 24 -28.02 -3.72 22.09
C GLU A 24 -29.12 -4.75 22.48
N GLY A 25 -30.07 -4.99 21.58
CA GLY A 25 -31.12 -5.99 21.74
C GLY A 25 -30.57 -7.41 21.90
N ILE A 26 -29.61 -7.79 21.08
CA ILE A 26 -28.90 -9.06 21.15
C ILE A 26 -28.15 -9.19 22.48
N LEU A 27 -27.38 -8.19 22.86
CA LEU A 27 -26.61 -8.20 24.13
C LEU A 27 -27.52 -8.26 25.36
N TYR A 28 -28.68 -7.59 25.32
CA TYR A 28 -29.66 -7.65 26.39
C TYR A 28 -30.32 -9.03 26.50
N LYS A 29 -30.75 -9.61 25.36
CA LYS A 29 -31.42 -10.92 25.33
C LYS A 29 -30.46 -12.06 25.73
N THR A 30 -29.18 -11.93 25.46
CA THR A 30 -28.15 -12.89 25.90
C THR A 30 -27.63 -12.65 27.32
N GLY A 31 -28.11 -11.59 27.99
CA GLY A 31 -27.78 -11.29 29.40
C GLY A 31 -26.41 -10.67 29.61
N GLN A 32 -25.74 -10.21 28.56
CA GLN A 32 -24.44 -9.53 28.66
C GLN A 32 -24.60 -8.13 29.27
N ILE A 33 -25.70 -7.47 28.99
CA ILE A 33 -26.05 -6.17 29.55
C ILE A 33 -27.38 -6.27 30.31
N ARG A 34 -27.50 -5.52 31.39
CA ARG A 34 -28.69 -5.54 32.25
C ARG A 34 -29.85 -4.70 31.70
N LYS A 35 -29.56 -3.72 30.85
CA LYS A 35 -30.49 -2.79 30.23
C LYS A 35 -30.02 -2.54 28.81
N ALA A 36 -30.89 -2.62 27.84
CA ALA A 36 -30.57 -2.20 26.49
C ALA A 36 -30.39 -0.69 26.45
N GLY A 37 -29.22 -0.25 25.98
CA GLY A 37 -28.95 1.18 25.75
C GLY A 37 -29.73 1.70 24.54
N ARG A 38 -29.77 3.00 24.38
CA ARG A 38 -30.44 3.68 23.26
C ARG A 38 -29.51 4.75 22.69
N VAL A 39 -29.40 4.79 21.40
CA VAL A 39 -28.61 5.82 20.70
C VAL A 39 -29.13 7.22 21.05
N ASP A 40 -30.46 7.41 21.05
CA ASP A 40 -31.10 8.68 21.40
C ASP A 40 -30.76 9.18 22.82
N HIS A 41 -30.51 8.26 23.74
CA HIS A 41 -30.13 8.56 25.12
C HIS A 41 -28.62 8.61 25.35
N LYS A 42 -27.80 8.32 24.32
CA LYS A 42 -26.33 8.25 24.37
C LYS A 42 -25.80 7.26 25.42
N ASP A 43 -26.58 6.22 25.73
CA ASP A 43 -26.26 5.20 26.73
C ASP A 43 -26.03 3.79 26.13
N ALA A 44 -25.84 3.71 24.81
CA ALA A 44 -25.51 2.46 24.12
C ALA A 44 -24.15 1.89 24.58
N PHE A 45 -24.11 0.57 24.83
CA PHE A 45 -22.95 -0.14 25.37
C PHE A 45 -21.77 -0.17 24.39
N LEU A 46 -22.07 -0.25 23.07
CA LEU A 46 -21.04 -0.31 22.03
C LEU A 46 -20.55 1.07 21.59
N ASP A 47 -21.32 2.14 21.76
CA ASP A 47 -20.87 3.50 21.43
C ASP A 47 -19.93 4.00 22.53
N THR A 48 -18.65 3.73 22.39
CA THR A 48 -17.65 4.02 23.45
C THR A 48 -17.04 5.42 23.32
N GLU A 49 -16.94 5.95 22.10
CA GLU A 49 -16.33 7.23 21.80
C GLU A 49 -17.34 8.39 21.98
N GLU A 50 -16.87 9.52 22.52
CA GLU A 50 -17.71 10.71 22.69
C GLU A 50 -18.24 11.27 21.36
N LEU A 51 -17.42 11.16 20.28
CA LEU A 51 -17.81 11.58 18.93
C LEU A 51 -18.95 10.72 18.37
N GLU A 52 -18.92 9.41 18.59
CA GLU A 52 -19.99 8.48 18.19
C GLU A 52 -21.30 8.82 18.93
N LYS A 53 -21.22 9.02 20.25
CA LYS A 53 -22.36 9.41 21.09
C LYS A 53 -22.93 10.78 20.71
N ALA A 54 -22.06 11.73 20.33
CA ALA A 54 -22.50 13.07 19.96
C ALA A 54 -23.31 13.07 18.66
N ARG A 55 -22.92 12.22 17.69
CA ARG A 55 -23.50 12.16 16.34
C ARG A 55 -24.53 11.05 16.17
N GLY A 56 -24.54 10.04 17.03
CA GLY A 56 -25.41 8.88 16.93
C GLY A 56 -25.04 7.93 15.80
N ILE A 57 -23.78 7.93 15.34
CA ILE A 57 -23.26 7.05 14.28
C ILE A 57 -22.06 6.24 14.79
N THR A 58 -21.94 5.00 14.38
CA THR A 58 -20.75 4.17 14.63
C THR A 58 -19.67 4.56 13.62
N ILE A 59 -18.49 4.91 14.10
CA ILE A 59 -17.33 5.34 13.30
C ILE A 59 -16.32 4.20 13.20
N PHE A 60 -16.01 3.57 14.32
CA PHE A 60 -15.04 2.49 14.43
C PHE A 60 -15.73 1.17 14.75
N SER A 61 -15.22 0.09 14.16
CA SER A 61 -15.69 -1.25 14.48
C SER A 61 -15.46 -1.58 15.95
N LYS A 62 -16.50 -2.05 16.63
CA LYS A 62 -16.49 -2.45 18.04
C LYS A 62 -16.80 -3.93 18.16
N GLN A 63 -16.42 -4.51 19.29
CA GLN A 63 -16.73 -5.92 19.55
C GLN A 63 -17.38 -6.11 20.92
N ALA A 64 -18.23 -7.14 21.00
CA ALA A 64 -18.79 -7.64 22.24
C ALA A 64 -18.79 -9.18 22.20
N VAL A 65 -18.49 -9.79 23.35
CA VAL A 65 -18.50 -11.24 23.47
C VAL A 65 -19.80 -11.69 24.15
N LEU A 66 -20.50 -12.63 23.54
CA LEU A 66 -21.74 -13.21 24.08
C LEU A 66 -21.73 -14.72 23.98
N LYS A 67 -22.63 -15.40 24.72
CA LYS A 67 -22.80 -16.86 24.64
C LYS A 67 -24.16 -17.21 24.08
N LEU A 68 -24.18 -18.01 23.06
CA LEU A 68 -25.37 -18.69 22.55
C LEU A 68 -25.19 -20.19 22.81
N ASN A 69 -25.91 -20.71 23.81
CA ASN A 69 -25.78 -22.09 24.29
C ASN A 69 -24.31 -22.51 24.54
N GLU A 70 -23.72 -23.35 23.67
CA GLU A 70 -22.34 -23.84 23.75
C GLU A 70 -21.35 -23.02 22.92
N THR A 71 -21.86 -22.07 22.10
CA THR A 71 -21.05 -21.25 21.20
C THR A 71 -20.75 -19.89 21.81
N GLU A 72 -19.47 -19.53 21.88
CA GLU A 72 -19.01 -18.17 22.20
C GLU A 72 -18.98 -17.34 20.91
N VAL A 73 -19.82 -16.34 20.85
CA VAL A 73 -19.93 -15.47 19.67
C VAL A 73 -19.26 -14.13 19.98
N THR A 74 -18.33 -13.73 19.12
CA THR A 74 -17.82 -12.36 19.08
C THR A 74 -18.65 -11.58 18.09
N LEU A 75 -19.49 -10.68 18.60
CA LEU A 75 -20.30 -9.76 17.79
C LEU A 75 -19.44 -8.57 17.40
N LEU A 76 -19.35 -8.28 16.11
CA LEU A 76 -18.65 -7.14 15.54
C LEU A 76 -19.67 -6.11 15.05
N ASP A 77 -19.72 -4.96 15.68
CA ASP A 77 -20.53 -3.82 15.24
C ASP A 77 -19.69 -2.95 14.30
N THR A 78 -20.13 -2.79 13.05
CA THR A 78 -19.38 -2.09 12.00
C THR A 78 -19.95 -0.71 11.72
N PRO A 79 -19.20 0.24 11.16
CA PRO A 79 -19.76 1.50 10.68
C PRO A 79 -20.87 1.28 9.66
N GLY A 80 -21.95 2.06 9.75
CA GLY A 80 -23.04 2.03 8.79
C GLY A 80 -23.01 3.18 7.77
N HIS A 81 -22.15 4.18 7.98
CA HIS A 81 -22.01 5.32 7.10
C HIS A 81 -21.01 5.05 5.97
N VAL A 82 -21.31 5.50 4.77
CA VAL A 82 -20.50 5.26 3.56
C VAL A 82 -19.07 5.79 3.71
N ASP A 83 -18.87 6.91 4.38
CA ASP A 83 -17.54 7.50 4.61
C ASP A 83 -16.61 6.61 5.45
N PHE A 84 -17.14 5.60 6.14
CA PHE A 84 -16.38 4.64 6.95
C PHE A 84 -16.45 3.22 6.40
N SER A 85 -16.84 3.08 5.13
CA SER A 85 -16.99 1.78 4.48
C SER A 85 -15.66 1.01 4.40
N ALA A 86 -14.52 1.68 4.32
CA ALA A 86 -13.22 1.03 4.33
C ALA A 86 -12.90 0.34 5.68
N GLU A 87 -13.25 0.97 6.82
CA GLU A 87 -13.14 0.32 8.15
C GLU A 87 -14.06 -0.90 8.24
N MET A 88 -15.27 -0.80 7.69
CA MET A 88 -16.21 -1.90 7.62
C MET A 88 -15.63 -3.05 6.76
N GLU A 89 -15.10 -2.75 5.58
CA GLU A 89 -14.53 -3.73 4.66
C GLU A 89 -13.36 -4.49 5.29
N ARG A 90 -12.46 -3.81 6.01
CA ARG A 90 -11.40 -4.48 6.76
C ARG A 90 -11.94 -5.45 7.80
N THR A 91 -13.05 -5.11 8.44
CA THR A 91 -13.68 -5.96 9.45
C THR A 91 -14.33 -7.20 8.84
N LEU A 92 -14.78 -7.15 7.58
CA LEU A 92 -15.29 -8.33 6.86
C LEU A 92 -14.28 -9.48 6.84
N GLN A 93 -13.00 -9.19 6.67
CA GLN A 93 -11.94 -10.20 6.53
C GLN A 93 -11.75 -11.12 7.74
N VAL A 94 -12.38 -10.81 8.87
CA VAL A 94 -12.32 -11.61 10.11
C VAL A 94 -13.68 -12.16 10.54
N MET A 95 -14.74 -11.92 9.76
CA MET A 95 -16.06 -12.47 10.03
C MET A 95 -16.18 -13.93 9.56
N ASP A 96 -16.95 -14.72 10.30
CA ASP A 96 -17.37 -16.06 9.88
C ASP A 96 -18.78 -16.00 9.27
N TYR A 97 -19.61 -15.09 9.77
CA TYR A 97 -20.96 -14.81 9.29
C TYR A 97 -21.27 -13.32 9.40
N ALA A 98 -22.15 -12.86 8.54
CA ALA A 98 -22.67 -11.51 8.57
C ALA A 98 -24.19 -11.48 8.82
N VAL A 99 -24.62 -10.51 9.60
CA VAL A 99 -26.05 -10.14 9.74
C VAL A 99 -26.24 -8.85 8.96
N LEU A 100 -26.88 -8.96 7.81
CA LEU A 100 -27.24 -7.80 6.99
C LEU A 100 -28.61 -7.27 7.44
N LEU A 101 -28.58 -6.08 8.06
CA LEU A 101 -29.77 -5.43 8.59
C LEU A 101 -30.37 -4.50 7.53
N ILE A 102 -31.64 -4.68 7.24
CA ILE A 102 -32.40 -3.88 6.27
C ILE A 102 -33.58 -3.22 6.98
N SER A 103 -33.83 -1.96 6.67
CA SER A 103 -35.02 -1.26 7.19
C SER A 103 -36.26 -1.67 6.39
N GLY A 104 -37.26 -2.25 7.02
CA GLY A 104 -38.53 -2.62 6.36
C GLY A 104 -39.33 -1.42 5.87
N ALA A 105 -39.08 -0.21 6.39
CA ALA A 105 -39.70 1.00 5.92
C ALA A 105 -39.05 1.56 4.64
N ASP A 106 -37.77 1.32 4.46
CA ASP A 106 -36.96 1.93 3.40
C ASP A 106 -36.58 0.92 2.28
N GLY A 107 -36.77 -0.41 2.50
CA GLY A 107 -36.46 -1.47 1.57
C GLY A 107 -34.94 -1.64 1.29
N VAL A 108 -34.62 -2.21 0.14
CA VAL A 108 -33.24 -2.42 -0.31
C VAL A 108 -32.69 -1.14 -0.92
N GLN A 109 -31.71 -0.52 -0.25
CA GLN A 109 -31.06 0.71 -0.70
C GLN A 109 -29.73 0.39 -1.42
N GLY A 110 -29.21 1.32 -2.24
CA GLY A 110 -27.97 1.14 -3.00
C GLY A 110 -26.75 0.77 -2.15
N HIS A 111 -26.65 1.28 -0.90
CA HIS A 111 -25.58 0.86 0.01
C HIS A 111 -25.73 -0.60 0.46
N VAL A 112 -26.97 -1.10 0.63
CA VAL A 112 -27.22 -2.52 0.92
C VAL A 112 -26.73 -3.41 -0.21
N GLU A 113 -26.94 -3.02 -1.47
CA GLU A 113 -26.41 -3.75 -2.63
C GLU A 113 -24.87 -3.72 -2.68
N THR A 114 -24.25 -2.60 -2.30
CA THR A 114 -22.79 -2.54 -2.18
C THR A 114 -22.26 -3.49 -1.10
N LEU A 115 -22.90 -3.51 0.07
CA LEU A 115 -22.59 -4.47 1.15
C LEU A 115 -22.79 -5.92 0.68
N TRP A 116 -23.87 -6.19 -0.06
CA TRP A 116 -24.16 -7.52 -0.61
C TRP A 116 -23.07 -8.01 -1.55
N ARG A 117 -22.59 -7.14 -2.47
CA ARG A 117 -21.50 -7.45 -3.40
C ARG A 117 -20.17 -7.70 -2.67
N LEU A 118 -19.86 -6.91 -1.63
CA LEU A 118 -18.68 -7.14 -0.80
C LEU A 118 -18.75 -8.46 -0.05
N LEU A 119 -19.91 -8.78 0.55
CA LEU A 119 -20.13 -10.05 1.24
C LEU A 119 -20.00 -11.25 0.28
N ALA A 120 -20.41 -11.08 -0.99
CA ALA A 120 -20.22 -12.09 -2.02
C ALA A 120 -18.75 -12.25 -2.41
N ARG A 121 -18.02 -11.13 -2.57
CA ARG A 121 -16.59 -11.13 -2.89
C ARG A 121 -15.74 -11.84 -1.83
N TYR A 122 -16.04 -11.57 -0.56
CA TYR A 122 -15.34 -12.20 0.57
C TYR A 122 -15.92 -13.56 0.98
N GLU A 123 -16.86 -14.10 0.20
CA GLU A 123 -17.51 -15.40 0.41
C GLU A 123 -18.14 -15.57 1.81
N ILE A 124 -18.57 -14.45 2.45
CA ILE A 124 -19.13 -14.46 3.81
C ILE A 124 -20.60 -14.90 3.77
N PRO A 125 -21.00 -15.95 4.51
CA PRO A 125 -22.39 -16.35 4.67
C PRO A 125 -23.23 -15.27 5.36
N VAL A 126 -24.46 -15.07 4.90
CA VAL A 126 -25.30 -13.93 5.32
C VAL A 126 -26.64 -14.38 5.87
N PHE A 127 -26.97 -13.83 7.04
CA PHE A 127 -28.33 -13.81 7.57
C PHE A 127 -28.91 -12.41 7.36
N LEU A 128 -30.16 -12.31 6.93
CA LEU A 128 -30.85 -11.03 6.77
C LEU A 128 -31.80 -10.80 7.95
N PHE A 129 -31.74 -9.61 8.54
CA PHE A 129 -32.73 -9.18 9.53
C PHE A 129 -33.44 -7.94 9.04
N ILE A 130 -34.71 -8.08 8.71
CA ILE A 130 -35.55 -6.98 8.23
C ILE A 130 -36.18 -6.32 9.45
N ASN A 131 -35.65 -5.12 9.77
CA ASN A 131 -35.96 -4.36 10.98
C ASN A 131 -37.10 -3.34 10.74
N LYS A 132 -37.60 -2.74 11.82
CA LYS A 132 -38.65 -1.72 11.81
C LYS A 132 -40.00 -2.20 11.25
N MET A 133 -40.28 -3.50 11.34
CA MET A 133 -41.59 -4.05 10.89
C MET A 133 -42.79 -3.51 11.67
N ASP A 134 -42.57 -2.76 12.73
CA ASP A 134 -43.59 -2.08 13.51
C ASP A 134 -44.01 -0.73 12.90
N GLN A 135 -43.40 -0.27 11.83
CA GLN A 135 -43.77 0.98 11.15
C GLN A 135 -44.97 0.74 10.22
N PRO A 136 -45.84 1.78 10.06
CA PRO A 136 -46.98 1.68 9.16
C PRO A 136 -46.52 1.51 7.70
N GLY A 137 -47.12 0.58 6.99
CA GLY A 137 -46.87 0.34 5.56
C GLY A 137 -45.86 -0.74 5.27
N THR A 138 -45.21 -1.33 6.28
CA THR A 138 -44.33 -2.48 6.10
C THR A 138 -45.15 -3.75 5.80
N ASP A 139 -44.70 -4.51 4.79
CA ASP A 139 -45.32 -5.75 4.34
C ASP A 139 -44.22 -6.77 4.11
N ALA A 140 -44.23 -7.86 4.88
CA ALA A 140 -43.16 -8.88 4.83
C ALA A 140 -43.09 -9.62 3.50
N GLU A 141 -44.25 -9.88 2.84
CA GLU A 141 -44.30 -10.60 1.56
C GLU A 141 -43.68 -9.74 0.45
N LYS A 142 -44.07 -8.47 0.35
CA LYS A 142 -43.52 -7.53 -0.64
C LYS A 142 -42.03 -7.27 -0.44
N LEU A 143 -41.59 -7.16 0.81
CA LEU A 143 -40.19 -7.00 1.13
C LEU A 143 -39.37 -8.25 0.76
N LEU A 144 -39.94 -9.44 0.96
CA LEU A 144 -39.29 -10.66 0.52
C LEU A 144 -39.14 -10.74 -1.01
N GLU A 145 -40.18 -10.37 -1.75
CA GLU A 145 -40.14 -10.24 -3.22
C GLU A 145 -39.07 -9.24 -3.67
N GLU A 146 -38.94 -8.10 -2.99
CA GLU A 146 -37.89 -7.11 -3.26
C GLU A 146 -36.49 -7.69 -3.00
N LEU A 147 -36.29 -8.38 -1.87
CA LEU A 147 -35.02 -9.04 -1.55
C LEU A 147 -34.65 -10.10 -2.59
N GLN A 148 -35.65 -10.91 -3.01
CA GLN A 148 -35.44 -11.92 -4.03
C GLN A 148 -35.06 -11.32 -5.39
N SER A 149 -35.68 -10.22 -5.79
CA SER A 149 -35.43 -9.57 -7.08
C SER A 149 -34.11 -8.78 -7.11
N ARG A 150 -33.69 -8.16 -5.99
CA ARG A 150 -32.54 -7.24 -5.96
C ARG A 150 -31.27 -7.87 -5.38
N LEU A 151 -31.38 -8.85 -4.49
CA LEU A 151 -30.20 -9.48 -3.86
C LEU A 151 -29.99 -10.91 -4.35
N SER A 152 -30.94 -11.82 -4.11
CA SER A 152 -30.88 -13.22 -4.56
C SER A 152 -32.23 -13.90 -4.45
N GLU A 153 -32.64 -14.65 -5.47
CA GLU A 153 -33.84 -15.51 -5.45
C GLU A 153 -33.86 -16.54 -4.31
N HIS A 154 -32.68 -16.85 -3.73
CA HIS A 154 -32.52 -17.78 -2.61
C HIS A 154 -32.68 -17.09 -1.22
N CYS A 155 -33.23 -15.88 -1.16
CA CYS A 155 -33.68 -15.24 0.07
C CYS A 155 -34.99 -15.88 0.55
N LEU A 156 -34.94 -16.63 1.67
CA LEU A 156 -36.08 -17.41 2.16
C LEU A 156 -36.51 -16.96 3.55
N ASN A 157 -37.82 -16.99 3.82
CA ASN A 157 -38.41 -16.53 5.08
C ASN A 157 -38.29 -17.58 6.19
N PHE A 158 -37.31 -17.40 7.08
CA PHE A 158 -37.11 -18.28 8.25
C PHE A 158 -37.88 -17.83 9.50
N SER A 159 -38.71 -16.79 9.42
CA SER A 159 -39.64 -16.43 10.52
C SER A 159 -40.85 -17.35 10.59
N GLN A 160 -41.08 -18.15 9.58
CA GLN A 160 -42.15 -19.17 9.53
C GLN A 160 -41.73 -20.47 10.24
N ASP A 161 -42.67 -21.40 10.40
CA ASP A 161 -42.35 -22.74 10.91
C ASP A 161 -41.44 -23.49 9.89
N LEU A 162 -40.27 -23.89 10.35
CA LEU A 162 -39.28 -24.60 9.53
C LEU A 162 -39.75 -25.99 9.05
N GLN A 163 -40.90 -26.46 9.52
CA GLN A 163 -41.54 -27.67 9.04
C GLN A 163 -42.63 -27.40 7.99
N ASN A 164 -42.77 -26.16 7.57
CA ASN A 164 -43.70 -25.80 6.50
C ASN A 164 -43.25 -26.49 5.18
N ALA A 165 -44.11 -27.20 4.54
CA ALA A 165 -43.81 -27.93 3.30
C ALA A 165 -43.38 -27.00 2.17
N GLU A 166 -43.91 -25.78 2.09
CA GLU A 166 -43.57 -24.78 1.10
C GLU A 166 -42.11 -24.30 1.27
N LEU A 167 -41.70 -24.00 2.51
CA LEU A 167 -40.31 -23.62 2.80
C LEU A 167 -39.31 -24.76 2.57
N LEU A 168 -39.74 -26.03 2.85
CA LEU A 168 -38.86 -27.18 2.60
C LEU A 168 -38.65 -27.41 1.10
N GLU A 169 -39.71 -27.17 0.29
CA GLU A 169 -39.62 -27.24 -1.17
C GLU A 169 -38.71 -26.13 -1.73
N GLU A 170 -38.87 -24.89 -1.27
CA GLU A 170 -38.00 -23.75 -1.63
C GLU A 170 -36.54 -24.03 -1.25
N LEU A 171 -36.28 -24.56 -0.05
CA LEU A 171 -34.94 -24.96 0.39
C LEU A 171 -34.33 -26.05 -0.51
N ALA A 172 -35.14 -27.06 -0.86
CA ALA A 172 -34.68 -28.15 -1.73
C ALA A 172 -34.33 -27.66 -3.14
N MET A 173 -35.05 -26.66 -3.65
CA MET A 173 -34.76 -26.09 -4.98
C MET A 173 -33.45 -25.29 -5.04
N CYS A 174 -32.84 -24.93 -3.90
CA CYS A 174 -31.59 -24.20 -3.86
C CYS A 174 -30.32 -25.05 -4.11
N ASP A 175 -30.46 -26.40 -4.11
CA ASP A 175 -29.33 -27.32 -4.31
C ASP A 175 -29.79 -28.62 -4.95
N GLU A 176 -29.13 -29.07 -6.03
CA GLU A 176 -29.53 -30.26 -6.81
C GLU A 176 -29.51 -31.55 -5.98
N ASP A 177 -28.48 -31.75 -5.14
CA ASP A 177 -28.31 -32.92 -4.31
C ASP A 177 -29.38 -32.98 -3.20
N VAL A 178 -29.73 -31.81 -2.64
CA VAL A 178 -30.79 -31.68 -1.62
C VAL A 178 -32.17 -31.90 -2.24
N LEU A 179 -32.37 -31.44 -3.49
CA LEU A 179 -33.62 -31.65 -4.21
C LEU A 179 -33.87 -33.15 -4.50
N GLU A 180 -32.84 -33.88 -4.95
CA GLU A 180 -32.94 -35.31 -5.18
C GLU A 180 -33.35 -36.07 -3.89
N GLN A 181 -32.70 -35.75 -2.78
CA GLN A 181 -33.01 -36.33 -1.48
C GLN A 181 -34.42 -35.96 -0.98
N TYR A 182 -34.84 -34.70 -1.16
CA TYR A 182 -36.17 -34.23 -0.78
C TYR A 182 -37.28 -34.96 -1.56
N LEU A 183 -37.09 -35.20 -2.84
CA LEU A 183 -38.01 -35.98 -3.69
C LEU A 183 -38.15 -37.42 -3.24
N GLU A 184 -37.10 -38.01 -2.64
CA GLU A 184 -37.11 -39.36 -2.10
C GLU A 184 -37.70 -39.45 -0.68
N THR A 185 -37.35 -38.50 0.20
CA THR A 185 -37.63 -38.56 1.64
C THR A 185 -38.74 -37.64 2.13
N GLY A 186 -39.05 -36.59 1.38
CA GLY A 186 -39.97 -35.53 1.76
C GLY A 186 -39.44 -34.62 2.89
N SER A 187 -38.13 -34.63 3.17
CA SER A 187 -37.51 -33.87 4.25
C SER A 187 -36.12 -33.36 3.89
N VAL A 188 -35.74 -32.21 4.46
CA VAL A 188 -34.39 -31.63 4.35
C VAL A 188 -33.73 -31.70 5.72
N GLU A 189 -32.49 -32.21 5.79
CA GLU A 189 -31.75 -32.33 7.07
C GLU A 189 -31.17 -30.98 7.51
N GLU A 190 -31.13 -30.73 8.81
CA GLU A 190 -30.59 -29.46 9.35
C GLU A 190 -29.14 -29.21 8.95
N ASP A 191 -28.33 -30.27 8.85
CA ASP A 191 -26.91 -30.15 8.49
C ASP A 191 -26.73 -29.74 7.02
N GLN A 192 -27.67 -30.13 6.15
CA GLN A 192 -27.73 -29.67 4.75
C GLN A 192 -28.07 -28.19 4.69
N ILE A 193 -29.06 -27.73 5.47
CA ILE A 193 -29.41 -26.29 5.56
C ILE A 193 -28.20 -25.48 6.05
N ARG A 194 -27.49 -25.96 7.09
CA ARG A 194 -26.27 -25.34 7.57
C ARG A 194 -25.19 -25.22 6.49
N THR A 195 -25.03 -26.27 5.70
CA THR A 195 -24.06 -26.31 4.61
C THR A 195 -24.44 -25.34 3.49
N MET A 196 -25.68 -25.34 3.05
CA MET A 196 -26.20 -24.41 2.04
C MET A 196 -26.04 -22.94 2.45
N ILE A 197 -26.29 -22.62 3.73
CA ILE A 197 -26.08 -21.27 4.25
C ILE A 197 -24.58 -20.93 4.26
N ALA A 198 -23.72 -21.85 4.73
CA ALA A 198 -22.27 -21.65 4.76
C ALA A 198 -21.68 -21.49 3.35
N GLU A 199 -22.23 -22.15 2.34
CA GLU A 199 -21.84 -22.05 0.93
C GLU A 199 -22.56 -20.93 0.17
N ARG A 200 -23.32 -20.07 0.86
CA ARG A 200 -24.08 -18.96 0.27
C ARG A 200 -25.12 -19.39 -0.79
N LYS A 201 -25.65 -20.58 -0.69
CA LYS A 201 -26.75 -21.09 -1.53
C LYS A 201 -28.13 -20.70 -0.99
N VAL A 202 -28.22 -20.42 0.33
CA VAL A 202 -29.46 -20.00 1.01
C VAL A 202 -29.19 -18.81 1.93
N PHE A 203 -30.08 -17.84 1.92
CA PHE A 203 -30.01 -16.63 2.74
C PHE A 203 -31.24 -16.52 3.64
N PRO A 204 -31.11 -16.88 4.95
CA PRO A 204 -32.22 -16.79 5.89
C PRO A 204 -32.66 -15.35 6.13
N CYS A 205 -33.92 -15.03 5.87
CA CYS A 205 -34.57 -13.75 6.13
C CYS A 205 -35.44 -13.86 7.40
N CYS A 206 -35.22 -12.95 8.34
CA CYS A 206 -35.99 -12.83 9.58
C CYS A 206 -36.59 -11.44 9.68
N PHE A 207 -37.85 -11.34 10.04
CA PHE A 207 -38.57 -10.10 10.16
C PHE A 207 -38.82 -9.73 11.62
N GLY A 208 -38.65 -8.45 11.99
CA GLY A 208 -38.85 -8.03 13.37
C GLY A 208 -38.72 -6.53 13.63
N SER A 209 -38.75 -6.16 14.91
CA SER A 209 -38.46 -4.82 15.39
C SER A 209 -37.46 -4.88 16.53
N ALA A 210 -36.24 -4.44 16.27
CA ALA A 210 -35.20 -4.38 17.28
C ALA A 210 -35.57 -3.45 18.44
N LEU A 211 -36.25 -2.33 18.15
CA LEU A 211 -36.69 -1.38 19.15
C LEU A 211 -37.72 -1.98 20.13
N LYS A 212 -38.64 -2.79 19.62
CA LYS A 212 -39.66 -3.49 20.44
C LYS A 212 -39.20 -4.85 20.93
N MET A 213 -37.98 -5.32 20.55
CA MET A 213 -37.45 -6.63 20.83
C MET A 213 -38.28 -7.79 20.23
N GLU A 214 -39.05 -7.51 19.18
CA GLU A 214 -39.88 -8.49 18.45
C GLU A 214 -39.03 -9.17 17.39
N GLY A 215 -39.08 -10.52 17.27
CA GLY A 215 -38.32 -11.33 16.32
C GLY A 215 -36.85 -11.55 16.70
N VAL A 216 -36.28 -10.76 17.66
CA VAL A 216 -34.83 -10.85 18.01
C VAL A 216 -34.48 -12.18 18.68
N THR A 217 -35.36 -12.72 19.53
CA THR A 217 -35.12 -14.01 20.20
C THR A 217 -35.21 -15.17 19.22
N GLU A 218 -36.13 -15.11 18.29
CA GLU A 218 -36.32 -16.10 17.21
C GLU A 218 -35.12 -16.06 16.27
N PHE A 219 -34.66 -14.88 15.87
CA PHE A 219 -33.46 -14.69 15.09
C PHE A 219 -32.22 -15.29 15.75
N LEU A 220 -32.02 -15.06 17.05
CA LEU A 220 -30.91 -15.67 17.80
C LEU A 220 -30.96 -17.20 17.82
N LYS A 221 -32.16 -17.80 17.87
CA LYS A 221 -32.30 -19.26 17.78
C LYS A 221 -31.95 -19.77 16.38
N ILE A 222 -32.34 -19.05 15.33
CA ILE A 222 -32.02 -19.40 13.95
C ILE A 222 -30.49 -19.29 13.73
N LEU A 223 -29.89 -18.22 14.20
CA LEU A 223 -28.41 -18.03 14.14
C LEU A 223 -27.68 -19.18 14.85
N ASP A 224 -28.06 -19.50 16.08
CA ASP A 224 -27.43 -20.59 16.85
C ASP A 224 -27.62 -21.99 16.19
N ARG A 225 -28.81 -22.23 15.62
CA ARG A 225 -29.17 -23.50 15.01
C ARG A 225 -28.50 -23.74 13.68
N PHE A 226 -28.34 -22.70 12.84
CA PHE A 226 -27.91 -22.85 11.45
C PHE A 226 -26.51 -22.32 11.14
N THR A 227 -25.76 -21.87 12.14
CA THR A 227 -24.34 -21.56 11.93
C THR A 227 -23.47 -22.80 12.13
N LYS A 228 -22.45 -22.91 11.29
CA LYS A 228 -21.41 -23.94 11.35
C LYS A 228 -20.10 -23.29 11.84
N THR A 229 -19.47 -23.88 12.83
CA THR A 229 -18.21 -23.34 13.36
C THR A 229 -17.07 -23.70 12.38
N PRO A 230 -16.22 -22.76 12.01
CA PRO A 230 -15.06 -23.05 11.17
C PRO A 230 -14.11 -24.04 11.80
N GLU A 231 -13.51 -24.89 10.99
CA GLU A 231 -12.45 -25.80 11.42
C GLU A 231 -11.09 -25.10 11.25
N TYR A 232 -10.34 -24.99 12.33
CA TYR A 232 -9.06 -24.33 12.35
C TYR A 232 -7.90 -25.34 12.41
N GLY A 233 -6.83 -25.05 11.64
CA GLY A 233 -5.60 -25.83 11.66
C GLY A 233 -4.88 -25.82 13.02
N GLY A 234 -3.96 -26.79 13.23
CA GLY A 234 -3.16 -26.90 14.46
C GLY A 234 -2.01 -25.91 14.53
N ASP A 235 -1.50 -25.45 13.39
CA ASP A 235 -0.41 -24.50 13.32
C ASP A 235 -0.90 -23.07 13.56
N PHE A 236 -0.03 -22.24 14.17
CA PHE A 236 -0.40 -20.88 14.50
C PHE A 236 -0.58 -20.03 13.24
N GLY A 237 -1.73 -19.37 13.18
CA GLY A 237 -2.07 -18.37 12.19
C GLY A 237 -2.92 -17.26 12.81
N ALA A 238 -2.75 -16.03 12.38
CA ALA A 238 -3.57 -14.90 12.81
C ALA A 238 -3.66 -13.84 11.69
N ARG A 239 -4.82 -13.19 11.58
CA ARG A 239 -5.07 -12.08 10.65
C ARG A 239 -5.30 -10.79 11.40
N VAL A 240 -4.50 -9.77 11.08
CA VAL A 240 -4.64 -8.42 11.62
C VAL A 240 -5.69 -7.66 10.80
N PHE A 241 -6.70 -7.08 11.45
CA PHE A 241 -7.73 -6.34 10.73
C PHE A 241 -7.83 -4.87 11.14
N LYS A 242 -7.26 -4.51 12.31
CA LYS A 242 -7.35 -3.15 12.84
C LYS A 242 -6.16 -2.83 13.73
N ILE A 243 -5.70 -1.59 13.64
CA ILE A 243 -4.78 -0.98 14.60
C ILE A 243 -5.54 0.10 15.36
N SER A 244 -5.30 0.22 16.67
CA SER A 244 -5.85 1.30 17.49
C SER A 244 -4.88 1.66 18.61
N ARG A 245 -5.22 2.68 19.42
CA ARG A 245 -4.47 3.07 20.59
C ARG A 245 -5.39 3.11 21.81
N ASP A 246 -4.89 2.67 22.96
CA ASP A 246 -5.64 2.79 24.21
C ASP A 246 -5.54 4.23 24.78
N THR A 247 -6.29 4.50 25.85
CA THR A 247 -6.30 5.83 26.51
C THR A 247 -4.94 6.27 27.06
N ALA A 248 -4.00 5.35 27.20
CA ALA A 248 -2.61 5.62 27.60
C ALA A 248 -1.69 5.83 26.39
N GLY A 249 -2.21 5.76 25.16
CA GLY A 249 -1.45 5.88 23.90
C GLY A 249 -0.74 4.60 23.45
N ASN A 250 -0.91 3.47 24.16
CA ASN A 250 -0.29 2.22 23.74
C ASN A 250 -0.95 1.68 22.48
N ARG A 251 -0.12 1.23 21.54
CA ARG A 251 -0.56 0.61 20.29
C ARG A 251 -1.19 -0.75 20.53
N LEU A 252 -2.34 -0.99 19.92
CA LEU A 252 -3.11 -2.22 20.00
C LEU A 252 -3.24 -2.80 18.58
N THR A 253 -2.78 -4.02 18.38
CA THR A 253 -2.97 -4.79 17.17
C THR A 253 -4.17 -5.72 17.36
N HIS A 254 -5.29 -5.44 16.68
CA HIS A 254 -6.47 -6.29 16.71
C HIS A 254 -6.35 -7.38 15.65
N LEU A 255 -6.52 -8.63 16.08
CA LEU A 255 -6.36 -9.78 15.20
C LEU A 255 -7.34 -10.90 15.54
N LYS A 256 -7.66 -11.72 14.56
CA LYS A 256 -8.35 -13.00 14.71
C LYS A 256 -7.34 -14.13 14.62
N ILE A 257 -7.37 -15.05 15.57
CA ILE A 257 -6.56 -16.27 15.52
C ILE A 257 -7.21 -17.24 14.53
N THR A 258 -6.52 -17.55 13.44
CA THR A 258 -6.99 -18.44 12.36
C THR A 258 -6.42 -19.84 12.44
N GLY A 259 -5.49 -20.09 13.37
CA GLY A 259 -4.91 -21.41 13.61
C GLY A 259 -4.18 -21.48 14.94
N GLY A 260 -4.11 -22.65 15.54
CA GLY A 260 -3.36 -22.90 16.78
C GLY A 260 -3.80 -22.08 17.98
N VAL A 261 -2.83 -21.59 18.76
CA VAL A 261 -3.07 -20.83 19.99
C VAL A 261 -2.01 -19.74 20.14
N LEU A 262 -2.42 -18.51 20.35
CA LEU A 262 -1.54 -17.39 20.72
C LEU A 262 -1.32 -17.37 22.24
N LYS A 263 -0.06 -17.27 22.69
CA LYS A 263 0.30 -17.16 24.10
C LYS A 263 0.97 -15.83 24.42
N VAL A 264 0.74 -15.36 25.63
CA VAL A 264 1.46 -14.19 26.16
C VAL A 264 2.97 -14.46 26.15
N LYS A 265 3.75 -13.46 25.73
CA LYS A 265 5.21 -13.52 25.52
C LYS A 265 5.66 -14.41 24.35
N GLN A 266 4.75 -14.88 23.52
CA GLN A 266 5.10 -15.56 22.26
C GLN A 266 5.75 -14.57 21.29
N MET A 267 6.80 -15.04 20.60
CA MET A 267 7.44 -14.29 19.52
C MET A 267 6.59 -14.42 18.25
N LEU A 268 6.29 -13.29 17.63
CA LEU A 268 5.60 -13.17 16.35
C LEU A 268 6.56 -12.42 15.41
N GLY A 269 7.29 -13.17 14.59
CA GLY A 269 8.43 -12.61 13.86
C GLY A 269 9.53 -12.14 14.84
N GLU A 270 9.93 -10.89 14.75
CA GLU A 270 10.93 -10.26 15.61
C GLU A 270 10.34 -9.62 16.87
N GLU A 271 9.02 -9.46 16.93
CA GLU A 271 8.30 -8.79 18.02
C GLU A 271 7.63 -9.78 18.97
N LYS A 272 7.23 -9.30 20.13
CA LYS A 272 6.71 -10.12 21.20
C LYS A 272 5.31 -9.69 21.63
N ALA A 273 4.39 -10.62 21.66
CA ALA A 273 3.04 -10.40 22.19
C ALA A 273 3.09 -10.18 23.71
N ASP A 274 3.01 -8.93 24.17
CA ASP A 274 3.16 -8.60 25.59
C ASP A 274 1.92 -8.91 26.41
N GLN A 275 0.75 -8.47 25.95
CA GLN A 275 -0.54 -8.73 26.58
C GLN A 275 -1.54 -9.14 25.50
N ILE A 276 -2.46 -10.03 25.87
CA ILE A 276 -3.61 -10.40 25.04
C ILE A 276 -4.86 -9.92 25.75
N ARG A 277 -5.64 -9.05 25.10
CA ARG A 277 -6.85 -8.43 25.63
C ARG A 277 -8.05 -8.83 24.76
N ILE A 278 -9.11 -9.33 25.39
CA ILE A 278 -10.40 -9.59 24.73
C ILE A 278 -11.34 -8.47 25.15
N TYR A 279 -11.74 -7.63 24.19
CA TYR A 279 -12.62 -6.50 24.42
C TYR A 279 -14.09 -6.92 24.40
N SER A 280 -14.92 -6.25 25.20
CA SER A 280 -16.38 -6.31 25.14
C SER A 280 -16.93 -4.93 25.52
N GLY A 281 -17.34 -4.15 24.54
CA GLY A 281 -17.60 -2.72 24.69
C GLY A 281 -16.34 -1.96 25.10
N ALA A 282 -16.47 -1.05 26.07
CA ALA A 282 -15.33 -0.28 26.61
C ALA A 282 -14.36 -1.10 27.50
N GLY A 283 -14.81 -2.24 28.03
CA GLY A 283 -14.04 -3.09 28.92
C GLY A 283 -13.27 -4.18 28.20
N TYR A 284 -12.19 -4.68 28.83
CA TYR A 284 -11.47 -5.84 28.33
C TYR A 284 -11.05 -6.80 29.43
N THR A 285 -10.86 -8.07 29.08
CA THR A 285 -10.26 -9.09 29.92
C THR A 285 -8.88 -9.47 29.40
N MET A 286 -7.89 -9.56 30.31
CA MET A 286 -6.57 -10.08 29.97
C MET A 286 -6.57 -11.60 30.05
N VAL A 287 -6.07 -12.25 29.01
CA VAL A 287 -5.95 -13.71 28.95
C VAL A 287 -4.50 -14.13 28.74
N GLN A 288 -4.13 -15.34 29.21
CA GLN A 288 -2.78 -15.87 29.03
C GLN A 288 -2.60 -16.55 27.67
N GLU A 289 -3.69 -17.04 27.09
CA GLU A 289 -3.71 -17.68 25.79
C GLU A 289 -5.05 -17.41 25.06
N ALA A 290 -4.99 -17.32 23.74
CA ALA A 290 -6.13 -17.16 22.86
C ALA A 290 -6.12 -18.27 21.81
N PRO A 291 -7.08 -19.22 21.84
CA PRO A 291 -7.19 -20.26 20.82
C PRO A 291 -7.76 -19.75 19.52
N ALA A 292 -7.63 -20.54 18.45
CA ALA A 292 -8.23 -20.26 17.15
C ALA A 292 -9.73 -19.92 17.22
N GLY A 293 -10.20 -19.01 16.38
CA GLY A 293 -11.54 -18.41 16.41
C GLY A 293 -11.67 -17.20 17.35
N THR A 294 -10.66 -16.89 18.17
CA THR A 294 -10.71 -15.74 19.10
C THR A 294 -10.31 -14.45 18.37
N ILE A 295 -11.10 -13.39 18.56
CA ILE A 295 -10.72 -12.02 18.22
C ILE A 295 -10.17 -11.35 19.47
N CYS A 296 -8.95 -10.81 19.38
CA CYS A 296 -8.28 -10.16 20.51
C CYS A 296 -7.41 -9.00 20.06
N ALA A 297 -7.05 -8.13 21.01
CA ALA A 297 -6.06 -7.07 20.81
C ALA A 297 -4.76 -7.43 21.54
N VAL A 298 -3.64 -7.22 20.88
CA VAL A 298 -2.30 -7.54 21.38
C VAL A 298 -1.47 -6.27 21.51
N THR A 299 -0.75 -6.14 22.62
CA THR A 299 0.26 -5.08 22.82
C THR A 299 1.67 -5.62 22.57
N GLY A 300 2.61 -4.75 22.23
CA GLY A 300 4.02 -5.09 22.02
C GLY A 300 4.36 -5.39 20.54
N LEU A 301 3.40 -5.21 19.62
CA LEU A 301 3.60 -5.34 18.19
C LEU A 301 3.56 -3.93 17.57
N ASN A 302 4.69 -3.45 17.02
CA ASN A 302 4.82 -2.10 16.48
C ASN A 302 4.91 -2.06 14.96
N SER A 303 5.34 -3.17 14.33
CA SER A 303 5.52 -3.27 12.88
C SER A 303 4.31 -3.84 12.14
N THR A 304 3.28 -4.30 12.84
CA THR A 304 2.08 -4.89 12.23
C THR A 304 1.22 -3.84 11.53
N PHE A 305 0.52 -4.23 10.47
CA PHE A 305 -0.43 -3.39 9.74
C PHE A 305 -1.75 -4.11 9.47
N SER A 306 -2.79 -3.35 9.17
CA SER A 306 -4.11 -3.90 8.86
C SER A 306 -4.08 -4.71 7.55
N GLY A 307 -4.63 -5.93 7.55
CA GLY A 307 -4.57 -6.89 6.45
C GLY A 307 -3.40 -7.87 6.51
N GLN A 308 -2.46 -7.69 7.44
CA GLN A 308 -1.30 -8.58 7.57
C GLN A 308 -1.70 -9.97 8.07
N GLY A 309 -1.17 -11.00 7.39
CA GLY A 309 -1.16 -12.38 7.88
C GLY A 309 0.07 -12.65 8.75
N ILE A 310 -0.12 -13.39 9.85
CA ILE A 310 0.95 -13.78 10.77
C ILE A 310 0.97 -15.30 10.89
N GLY A 311 2.14 -15.91 10.88
CA GLY A 311 2.32 -17.35 10.95
C GLY A 311 1.95 -18.04 9.63
N ASN A 312 1.03 -19.01 9.66
CA ASN A 312 0.57 -19.71 8.44
C ASN A 312 -0.54 -18.95 7.69
N GLU A 313 -0.96 -17.78 8.18
CA GLU A 313 -1.97 -16.96 7.53
C GLU A 313 -1.35 -16.13 6.40
N THR A 314 -2.01 -16.06 5.26
CA THR A 314 -1.61 -15.21 4.14
C THR A 314 -2.05 -13.76 4.36
N GLU A 315 -1.42 -12.81 3.68
CA GLU A 315 -1.92 -11.43 3.66
C GLU A 315 -3.33 -11.38 3.07
N ALA A 316 -4.13 -10.48 3.61
CA ALA A 316 -5.48 -10.25 3.13
C ALA A 316 -5.47 -9.52 1.77
N GLU A 317 -6.55 -9.68 0.99
CA GLU A 317 -6.76 -8.86 -0.20
C GLU A 317 -6.88 -7.38 0.18
N LYS A 318 -6.37 -6.50 -0.68
CA LYS A 318 -6.52 -5.05 -0.48
C LYS A 318 -8.00 -4.68 -0.55
N PRO A 319 -8.46 -3.74 0.29
CA PRO A 319 -9.82 -3.23 0.22
C PRO A 319 -10.13 -2.67 -1.17
N VAL A 320 -11.38 -2.84 -1.60
CA VAL A 320 -11.89 -2.31 -2.88
C VAL A 320 -12.35 -0.86 -2.72
N LEU A 321 -12.86 -0.54 -1.51
CA LEU A 321 -13.37 0.80 -1.21
C LEU A 321 -12.20 1.72 -0.86
N GLU A 322 -11.72 2.47 -1.85
CA GLU A 322 -10.65 3.46 -1.70
C GLU A 322 -11.21 4.88 -1.68
N PRO A 323 -10.58 5.81 -0.94
CA PRO A 323 -10.92 7.22 -1.00
C PRO A 323 -10.68 7.81 -2.40
N VAL A 324 -11.59 8.67 -2.82
CA VAL A 324 -11.54 9.32 -4.15
C VAL A 324 -11.27 10.83 -4.08
N LEU A 325 -11.22 11.38 -2.87
CA LEU A 325 -10.99 12.80 -2.63
C LEU A 325 -9.69 13.00 -1.88
N THR A 326 -8.85 13.92 -2.35
CA THR A 326 -7.61 14.32 -1.67
C THR A 326 -7.75 15.76 -1.20
N TYR A 327 -7.56 15.99 0.09
CA TYR A 327 -7.63 17.31 0.71
C TYR A 327 -6.27 17.72 1.26
N ARG A 328 -5.98 19.03 1.16
CA ARG A 328 -4.86 19.65 1.86
C ARG A 328 -5.25 19.87 3.32
N ILE A 329 -4.40 19.45 4.26
CA ILE A 329 -4.55 19.76 5.68
C ILE A 329 -3.89 21.10 5.97
N GLU A 330 -4.69 22.10 6.34
CA GLU A 330 -4.21 23.43 6.70
C GLU A 330 -3.97 23.48 8.22
N LEU A 331 -2.72 23.70 8.58
CA LEU A 331 -2.29 23.75 9.98
C LEU A 331 -2.34 25.18 10.52
N PRO A 332 -2.57 25.36 11.83
CA PRO A 332 -2.41 26.67 12.48
C PRO A 332 -1.01 27.24 12.27
N PRO A 333 -0.85 28.60 12.22
CA PRO A 333 0.46 29.22 11.97
C PRO A 333 1.55 28.87 12.98
N ASP A 334 1.17 28.57 14.21
CA ASP A 334 2.09 28.24 15.32
C ASP A 334 2.41 26.73 15.41
N CYS A 335 1.85 25.89 14.53
CA CYS A 335 2.01 24.46 14.54
C CYS A 335 3.28 24.03 13.77
N ASP A 336 4.12 23.21 14.38
CA ASP A 336 5.27 22.58 13.70
C ASP A 336 4.77 21.48 12.74
N VAL A 337 4.97 21.72 11.44
CA VAL A 337 4.52 20.86 10.35
C VAL A 337 5.12 19.46 10.44
N HIS A 338 6.40 19.35 10.79
CA HIS A 338 7.08 18.05 10.86
C HIS A 338 6.62 17.22 12.06
N GLN A 339 6.38 17.85 13.20
CA GLN A 339 5.80 17.18 14.35
C GLN A 339 4.36 16.72 14.06
N MET A 340 3.57 17.60 13.40
CA MET A 340 2.20 17.26 13.04
C MET A 340 2.16 16.14 12.01
N LEU A 341 3.05 16.11 11.03
CA LEU A 341 3.17 15.01 10.07
C LEU A 341 3.41 13.66 10.77
N GLY A 342 4.29 13.63 11.78
CA GLY A 342 4.51 12.42 12.60
C GLY A 342 3.25 11.98 13.36
N LYS A 343 2.47 12.93 13.89
CA LYS A 343 1.19 12.67 14.58
C LYS A 343 0.10 12.17 13.60
N LEU A 344 0.02 12.76 12.42
CA LEU A 344 -0.92 12.36 11.37
C LEU A 344 -0.61 10.95 10.83
N ARG A 345 0.66 10.59 10.71
CA ARG A 345 1.06 9.22 10.37
C ARG A 345 0.64 8.19 11.43
N GLN A 346 0.56 8.58 12.71
CA GLN A 346 -0.01 7.71 13.74
C GLN A 346 -1.52 7.47 13.54
N LEU A 347 -2.26 8.47 13.01
CA LEU A 347 -3.65 8.28 12.61
C LEU A 347 -3.77 7.41 11.35
N GLU A 348 -2.83 7.53 10.42
CA GLU A 348 -2.76 6.68 9.24
C GLU A 348 -2.54 5.19 9.59
N GLU A 349 -1.79 4.87 10.65
CA GLU A 349 -1.70 3.48 11.15
C GLU A 349 -3.09 2.92 11.55
N GLU A 350 -3.96 3.75 12.11
CA GLU A 350 -5.32 3.37 12.53
C GLU A 350 -6.32 3.42 11.38
N ILE A 351 -6.15 4.39 10.46
CA ILE A 351 -7.00 4.64 9.29
C ILE A 351 -6.09 4.67 8.05
N PRO A 352 -5.69 3.51 7.53
CA PRO A 352 -4.71 3.43 6.42
C PRO A 352 -5.16 4.14 5.15
N GLU A 353 -6.46 4.30 4.96
CA GLU A 353 -7.05 4.96 3.79
C GLU A 353 -6.72 6.46 3.71
N LEU A 354 -6.25 7.08 4.80
CA LEU A 354 -5.89 8.50 4.80
C LEU A 354 -4.74 8.83 3.84
N HIS A 355 -3.88 7.86 3.52
CA HIS A 355 -2.74 8.04 2.62
C HIS A 355 -2.08 9.40 2.78
N ILE A 356 -1.51 9.64 3.97
CA ILE A 356 -0.89 10.91 4.33
C ILE A 356 0.38 11.15 3.50
N VAL A 357 0.33 12.13 2.60
CA VAL A 357 1.44 12.49 1.71
C VAL A 357 1.97 13.86 2.08
N TRP A 358 3.29 13.95 2.25
CA TRP A 358 4.00 15.22 2.36
C TRP A 358 4.45 15.68 0.97
N ASN A 359 3.94 16.83 0.53
CA ASN A 359 4.37 17.46 -0.71
C ASN A 359 5.50 18.46 -0.42
N GLU A 360 6.74 18.06 -0.68
CA GLU A 360 7.91 18.90 -0.40
C GLU A 360 7.93 20.20 -1.22
N ARG A 361 7.44 20.19 -2.47
CA ARG A 361 7.43 21.38 -3.35
C ARG A 361 6.51 22.48 -2.82
N LEU A 362 5.38 22.10 -2.25
CA LEU A 362 4.36 23.03 -1.75
C LEU A 362 4.46 23.21 -0.23
N ALA A 363 5.26 22.42 0.46
CA ALA A 363 5.33 22.34 1.92
C ALA A 363 3.95 22.08 2.54
N GLU A 364 3.16 21.15 1.95
CA GLU A 364 1.77 20.85 2.31
C GLU A 364 1.60 19.38 2.68
N ILE A 365 0.71 19.12 3.63
CA ILE A 365 0.27 17.78 3.97
C ILE A 365 -1.04 17.50 3.27
N HIS A 366 -1.13 16.38 2.55
CA HIS A 366 -2.33 15.93 1.87
C HIS A 366 -2.84 14.65 2.51
N ALA A 367 -4.16 14.49 2.61
CA ALA A 367 -4.84 13.29 3.08
C ALA A 367 -5.96 12.90 2.12
N GLN A 368 -6.13 11.60 1.92
CA GLN A 368 -7.27 11.06 1.16
C GLN A 368 -8.43 10.78 2.11
N VAL A 369 -9.66 11.08 1.70
CA VAL A 369 -10.87 10.86 2.49
C VAL A 369 -12.01 10.36 1.60
N MET A 370 -12.93 9.61 2.22
CA MET A 370 -14.12 9.07 1.55
C MET A 370 -15.23 10.11 1.38
N GLY A 371 -15.36 11.05 2.32
CA GLY A 371 -16.44 12.03 2.32
C GLY A 371 -16.32 13.12 3.38
N GLU A 372 -17.29 14.04 3.36
CA GLU A 372 -17.31 15.23 4.25
C GLU A 372 -17.45 14.86 5.74
N VAL A 373 -18.24 13.83 6.08
CA VAL A 373 -18.41 13.41 7.47
C VAL A 373 -17.10 12.91 8.06
N GLN A 374 -16.31 12.21 7.26
CA GLN A 374 -14.97 11.76 7.67
C GLN A 374 -14.04 12.96 7.97
N ILE A 375 -14.11 14.05 7.17
CA ILE A 375 -13.33 15.27 7.41
C ILE A 375 -13.66 15.89 8.77
N GLU A 376 -14.96 16.02 9.09
CA GLU A 376 -15.36 16.60 10.37
C GLU A 376 -14.92 15.76 11.57
N ILE A 377 -14.96 14.44 11.41
CA ILE A 377 -14.48 13.50 12.44
C ILE A 377 -12.97 13.59 12.59
N LEU A 378 -12.23 13.66 11.48
CA LEU A 378 -10.76 13.83 11.52
C LEU A 378 -10.35 15.13 12.19
N LYS A 379 -11.04 16.25 11.92
CA LYS A 379 -10.81 17.52 12.64
C LYS A 379 -10.98 17.35 14.15
N SER A 380 -12.05 16.68 14.55
CA SER A 380 -12.35 16.43 15.97
C SER A 380 -11.32 15.50 16.61
N LEU A 381 -10.93 14.42 15.93
CA LEU A 381 -9.90 13.47 16.40
C LEU A 381 -8.53 14.13 16.55
N ILE A 382 -8.12 14.95 15.56
CA ILE A 382 -6.85 15.67 15.60
C ILE A 382 -6.84 16.64 16.78
N HIS A 383 -7.95 17.37 17.00
CA HIS A 383 -8.06 18.26 18.13
C HIS A 383 -8.04 17.51 19.47
N GLU A 384 -8.81 16.45 19.62
CA GLU A 384 -8.89 15.66 20.86
C GLU A 384 -7.56 15.03 21.24
N ARG A 385 -6.84 14.47 20.27
CA ARG A 385 -5.59 13.73 20.52
C ARG A 385 -4.35 14.61 20.58
N PHE A 386 -4.31 15.66 19.75
CA PHE A 386 -3.09 16.44 19.55
C PHE A 386 -3.23 17.90 19.99
N GLY A 387 -4.45 18.34 20.34
CA GLY A 387 -4.74 19.69 20.84
C GLY A 387 -4.80 20.78 19.75
N GLU A 388 -4.66 20.41 18.49
CA GLU A 388 -4.60 21.36 17.36
C GLU A 388 -5.89 21.35 16.55
N TRP A 389 -6.37 22.53 16.14
CA TRP A 389 -7.46 22.66 15.18
C TRP A 389 -6.89 22.77 13.77
N VAL A 390 -7.28 21.87 12.91
CA VAL A 390 -6.89 21.88 11.49
C VAL A 390 -8.08 22.18 10.60
N GLU A 391 -7.81 22.79 9.45
CA GLU A 391 -8.79 22.95 8.38
C GLU A 391 -8.41 22.09 7.19
N PHE A 392 -9.41 21.73 6.38
CA PHE A 392 -9.19 20.99 5.13
C PHE A 392 -9.49 21.94 3.98
N GLY A 393 -8.52 22.11 3.10
CA GLY A 393 -8.65 22.94 1.89
C GLY A 393 -9.60 22.31 0.86
N ALA A 394 -9.64 22.86 -0.35
CA ALA A 394 -10.47 22.30 -1.42
C ALA A 394 -10.02 20.88 -1.78
N GLY A 395 -10.98 19.98 -1.92
CA GLY A 395 -10.73 18.58 -2.34
C GLY A 395 -10.38 18.49 -3.81
N ASN A 396 -9.38 17.67 -4.12
CA ASN A 396 -9.04 17.29 -5.48
C ASN A 396 -9.51 15.86 -5.76
N ILE A 397 -9.95 15.61 -6.98
CA ILE A 397 -10.36 14.27 -7.41
C ILE A 397 -9.13 13.38 -7.61
N VAL A 398 -9.21 12.15 -7.17
CA VAL A 398 -8.23 11.11 -7.48
C VAL A 398 -8.62 10.46 -8.79
N TYR A 399 -7.93 10.83 -9.87
CA TYR A 399 -8.09 10.19 -11.17
C TYR A 399 -7.29 8.89 -11.24
N LYS A 400 -7.67 8.00 -12.16
CA LYS A 400 -6.92 6.81 -12.55
C LYS A 400 -6.73 6.79 -14.06
N GLU A 401 -5.85 5.93 -14.57
CA GLU A 401 -5.63 5.78 -16.00
C GLU A 401 -5.75 4.31 -16.42
N THR A 402 -6.25 4.07 -17.61
CA THR A 402 -6.30 2.73 -18.25
C THR A 402 -5.97 2.84 -19.73
N ILE A 403 -6.02 1.71 -20.44
CA ILE A 403 -5.79 1.64 -21.89
C ILE A 403 -6.99 1.03 -22.61
N ARG A 404 -7.17 1.38 -23.90
CA ARG A 404 -8.18 0.76 -24.78
C ARG A 404 -7.57 -0.21 -25.79
N SER A 405 -6.29 -0.07 -26.08
CA SER A 405 -5.60 -0.89 -27.08
C SER A 405 -4.64 -1.87 -26.43
N THR A 406 -4.57 -3.09 -26.99
CA THR A 406 -3.54 -4.06 -26.61
C THR A 406 -2.21 -3.68 -27.25
N VAL A 407 -1.15 -3.58 -26.47
CA VAL A 407 0.20 -3.21 -26.92
C VAL A 407 1.26 -4.05 -26.26
N GLU A 408 2.38 -4.25 -26.95
CA GLU A 408 3.59 -4.82 -26.35
C GLU A 408 4.54 -3.67 -26.00
N GLY A 409 4.84 -3.54 -24.67
CA GLY A 409 5.78 -2.59 -24.14
C GLY A 409 7.15 -3.21 -23.98
N VAL A 410 8.19 -2.50 -24.41
CA VAL A 410 9.59 -2.95 -24.36
C VAL A 410 10.40 -2.05 -23.45
N GLY A 411 11.08 -2.67 -22.51
CA GLY A 411 12.03 -1.99 -21.64
C GLY A 411 13.41 -2.62 -21.74
N HIS A 412 14.39 -1.79 -22.11
CA HIS A 412 15.78 -2.20 -22.21
C HIS A 412 16.64 -1.39 -21.24
N PHE A 413 17.52 -2.07 -20.52
CA PHE A 413 18.44 -1.44 -19.60
C PHE A 413 19.83 -2.04 -19.75
N GLU A 414 20.70 -1.34 -20.44
CA GLU A 414 22.07 -1.76 -20.79
C GLU A 414 23.10 -0.64 -20.55
N PRO A 415 23.27 -0.12 -19.35
CA PRO A 415 24.44 0.67 -19.03
C PRO A 415 25.68 -0.25 -18.94
N LEU A 416 26.88 0.33 -18.93
CA LEU A 416 28.15 -0.42 -18.98
C LEU A 416 28.21 -1.58 -17.97
N ARG A 417 28.32 -2.82 -18.45
CA ARG A 417 28.36 -4.09 -17.69
C ARG A 417 27.03 -4.52 -17.06
N HIS A 418 25.91 -3.95 -17.48
CA HIS A 418 24.57 -4.38 -17.10
C HIS A 418 23.78 -4.74 -18.35
N TYR A 419 22.79 -5.60 -18.22
CA TYR A 419 21.95 -5.99 -19.32
C TYR A 419 20.62 -6.57 -18.81
N ALA A 420 19.51 -6.00 -19.20
CA ALA A 420 18.18 -6.59 -19.07
C ALA A 420 17.25 -6.09 -20.18
N GLU A 421 16.48 -6.99 -20.75
CA GLU A 421 15.40 -6.64 -21.68
C GLU A 421 14.12 -7.36 -21.24
N VAL A 422 13.00 -6.63 -21.23
CA VAL A 422 11.72 -7.12 -20.78
C VAL A 422 10.65 -6.70 -21.77
N HIS A 423 9.84 -7.64 -22.22
CA HIS A 423 8.68 -7.43 -23.05
C HIS A 423 7.41 -7.75 -22.29
N LEU A 424 6.52 -6.78 -22.15
CA LEU A 424 5.26 -6.87 -21.44
C LEU A 424 4.10 -6.65 -22.40
N LEU A 425 3.16 -7.57 -22.44
CA LEU A 425 1.89 -7.39 -23.12
C LEU A 425 0.93 -6.66 -22.18
N LEU A 426 0.47 -5.48 -22.56
CA LEU A 426 -0.51 -4.68 -21.86
C LEU A 426 -1.86 -4.84 -22.57
N GLU A 427 -2.85 -5.34 -21.88
CA GLU A 427 -4.20 -5.60 -22.41
C GLU A 427 -5.21 -4.84 -21.55
N PRO A 428 -6.27 -4.22 -22.13
CA PRO A 428 -7.37 -3.69 -21.35
C PRO A 428 -8.08 -4.84 -20.61
N ALA A 429 -8.57 -4.57 -19.40
CA ALA A 429 -9.33 -5.50 -18.59
C ALA A 429 -10.71 -4.92 -18.24
N GLU A 430 -11.56 -5.72 -17.62
CA GLU A 430 -12.89 -5.30 -17.19
C GLU A 430 -12.83 -4.17 -16.17
N PRO A 431 -13.74 -3.19 -16.25
CA PRO A 431 -13.80 -2.10 -15.28
C PRO A 431 -13.93 -2.60 -13.84
N GLY A 432 -13.11 -2.07 -12.94
CA GLY A 432 -13.05 -2.47 -11.54
C GLY A 432 -12.27 -3.75 -11.26
N SER A 433 -11.63 -4.36 -12.28
CA SER A 433 -10.78 -5.54 -12.09
C SER A 433 -9.39 -5.23 -11.54
N GLY A 434 -9.02 -3.95 -11.51
CA GLY A 434 -7.70 -3.51 -11.05
C GLY A 434 -6.56 -3.94 -11.98
N LEU A 435 -5.35 -4.05 -11.44
CA LEU A 435 -4.17 -4.45 -12.18
C LEU A 435 -3.95 -5.96 -12.06
N GLN A 436 -4.03 -6.68 -13.17
CA GLN A 436 -3.79 -8.12 -13.25
C GLN A 436 -2.39 -8.37 -13.80
N ILE A 437 -1.61 -9.23 -13.13
CA ILE A 437 -0.22 -9.49 -13.50
C ILE A 437 -0.01 -11.00 -13.72
N GLY A 438 0.66 -11.33 -14.84
CA GLY A 438 0.92 -12.73 -15.19
C GLY A 438 2.15 -12.93 -16.06
N THR A 439 2.48 -14.19 -16.37
CA THR A 439 3.56 -14.55 -17.28
C THR A 439 3.13 -15.70 -18.18
N VAL A 440 3.50 -15.60 -19.45
CA VAL A 440 3.44 -16.67 -20.45
C VAL A 440 4.86 -16.96 -21.01
N CYS A 441 5.87 -16.28 -20.45
CA CYS A 441 7.26 -16.45 -20.86
C CYS A 441 7.74 -17.88 -20.57
N SER A 442 8.37 -18.52 -21.57
CA SER A 442 8.98 -19.85 -21.39
C SER A 442 10.19 -19.80 -20.47
N GLU A 443 10.34 -20.81 -19.61
CA GLU A 443 11.56 -20.98 -18.79
C GLU A 443 12.82 -21.20 -19.65
N ASP A 444 12.67 -21.64 -20.89
CA ASP A 444 13.77 -21.76 -21.84
C ASP A 444 14.23 -20.40 -22.38
N THR A 445 13.35 -19.38 -22.37
CA THR A 445 13.66 -18.02 -22.81
C THR A 445 14.22 -17.18 -21.67
N LEU A 446 13.62 -17.26 -20.49
CA LEU A 446 14.04 -16.55 -19.30
C LEU A 446 13.86 -17.44 -18.06
N ASP A 447 14.93 -17.60 -17.27
CA ASP A 447 14.89 -18.39 -16.03
C ASP A 447 13.76 -17.95 -15.08
N ARG A 448 13.12 -18.92 -14.42
CA ARG A 448 11.97 -18.72 -13.54
C ARG A 448 12.22 -17.72 -12.40
N ASN A 449 13.47 -17.64 -11.90
CA ASN A 449 13.79 -16.69 -10.85
C ASN A 449 13.74 -15.24 -11.36
N TRP A 450 14.21 -15.00 -12.58
CA TRP A 450 14.10 -13.71 -13.22
C TRP A 450 12.64 -13.34 -13.54
N GLN A 451 11.84 -14.29 -14.00
CA GLN A 451 10.41 -14.06 -14.22
C GLN A 451 9.70 -13.65 -12.92
N ARG A 452 9.95 -14.38 -11.81
CA ARG A 452 9.39 -14.02 -10.50
C ARG A 452 9.82 -12.63 -10.05
N LEU A 453 11.08 -12.27 -10.29
CA LEU A 453 11.61 -10.96 -9.95
C LEU A 453 10.89 -9.85 -10.74
N ILE A 454 10.68 -10.04 -12.04
CA ILE A 454 9.92 -9.10 -12.89
C ILE A 454 8.48 -8.93 -12.36
N LEU A 455 7.80 -10.04 -12.06
CA LEU A 455 6.44 -9.98 -11.48
C LEU A 455 6.44 -9.25 -10.12
N THR A 456 7.45 -9.46 -9.29
CA THR A 456 7.61 -8.72 -8.03
C THR A 456 7.78 -7.24 -8.30
N HIS A 457 8.59 -6.83 -9.28
CA HIS A 457 8.78 -5.43 -9.63
C HIS A 457 7.51 -4.77 -10.19
N LEU A 458 6.62 -5.52 -10.83
CA LEU A 458 5.30 -5.01 -11.23
C LEU A 458 4.37 -4.78 -10.03
N LEU A 459 4.52 -5.57 -8.96
CA LEU A 459 3.67 -5.49 -7.76
C LEU A 459 4.20 -4.53 -6.69
N GLU A 460 5.51 -4.25 -6.66
CA GLU A 460 6.15 -3.53 -5.55
C GLU A 460 5.80 -2.05 -5.46
N ARG A 461 5.22 -1.45 -6.51
CA ARG A 461 4.84 -0.05 -6.52
C ARG A 461 3.61 0.23 -7.38
N LYS A 462 2.96 1.36 -7.13
CA LYS A 462 1.96 1.94 -8.02
C LYS A 462 2.62 2.49 -9.28
N HIS A 463 2.10 2.11 -10.45
CA HIS A 463 2.62 2.58 -11.73
C HIS A 463 1.85 3.83 -12.18
N PRO A 464 2.54 4.97 -12.43
CA PRO A 464 1.88 6.16 -12.94
C PRO A 464 1.55 6.02 -14.43
N GLY A 465 0.41 6.52 -14.83
CA GLY A 465 0.00 6.66 -16.23
C GLY A 465 0.74 7.79 -16.96
N VAL A 466 0.41 8.02 -18.22
CA VAL A 466 1.13 8.94 -19.10
C VAL A 466 0.36 10.24 -19.40
N LEU A 467 -0.93 10.32 -19.02
CA LEU A 467 -1.78 11.48 -19.25
C LEU A 467 -1.68 12.51 -18.12
N THR A 468 -1.81 12.05 -16.90
CA THR A 468 -1.84 12.88 -15.68
C THR A 468 -0.85 12.43 -14.61
N GLY A 469 -0.20 11.28 -14.81
CA GLY A 469 0.61 10.61 -13.79
C GLY A 469 -0.21 9.91 -12.73
N SER A 470 -1.52 9.79 -12.92
CA SER A 470 -2.41 9.03 -12.04
C SER A 470 -2.13 7.54 -12.12
N GLU A 471 -2.49 6.79 -11.07
CA GLU A 471 -2.27 5.34 -11.00
C GLU A 471 -3.01 4.59 -12.11
N ILE A 472 -2.35 3.64 -12.75
CA ILE A 472 -3.00 2.77 -13.75
C ILE A 472 -3.88 1.72 -13.09
N THR A 473 -5.01 1.37 -13.75
CA THR A 473 -5.96 0.35 -13.29
C THR A 473 -6.63 -0.34 -14.48
N ASP A 474 -7.39 -1.39 -14.19
CA ASP A 474 -8.24 -2.10 -15.16
C ASP A 474 -7.49 -2.54 -16.42
N MET A 475 -6.33 -3.11 -16.19
CA MET A 475 -5.51 -3.69 -17.26
C MET A 475 -4.78 -4.94 -16.80
N LYS A 476 -4.43 -5.77 -17.76
CA LYS A 476 -3.63 -6.96 -17.55
C LYS A 476 -2.24 -6.76 -18.13
N ILE A 477 -1.21 -7.00 -17.32
CA ILE A 477 0.20 -6.94 -17.74
C ILE A 477 0.77 -8.36 -17.71
N THR A 478 1.13 -8.87 -18.88
CA THR A 478 1.64 -10.22 -19.03
C THR A 478 3.10 -10.18 -19.50
N LEU A 479 4.01 -10.79 -18.77
CA LEU A 479 5.37 -10.98 -19.22
C LEU A 479 5.39 -12.01 -20.37
N VAL A 480 5.77 -11.57 -21.57
CA VAL A 480 5.80 -12.41 -22.77
C VAL A 480 7.19 -12.87 -23.11
N LYS A 481 8.20 -12.01 -23.01
CA LYS A 481 9.61 -12.32 -23.26
C LYS A 481 10.50 -11.53 -22.31
N GLY A 482 11.71 -12.02 -22.13
CA GLY A 482 12.76 -11.29 -21.44
C GLY A 482 14.11 -11.91 -21.71
N ARG A 483 15.16 -11.13 -21.55
CA ARG A 483 16.54 -11.59 -21.80
C ARG A 483 17.48 -11.11 -20.71
N ALA A 484 18.29 -12.05 -20.23
CA ALA A 484 19.36 -11.82 -19.27
C ALA A 484 20.71 -12.17 -19.87
N HIS A 485 21.76 -11.53 -19.40
CA HIS A 485 23.14 -11.90 -19.75
C HIS A 485 23.83 -12.56 -18.55
N ILE A 486 24.38 -13.74 -18.74
CA ILE A 486 24.94 -14.60 -17.66
C ILE A 486 25.97 -13.90 -16.77
N LYS A 487 26.70 -12.90 -17.29
CA LYS A 487 27.76 -12.19 -16.56
C LYS A 487 27.44 -10.74 -16.20
N HIS A 488 26.36 -10.20 -16.72
CA HIS A 488 26.10 -8.76 -16.69
C HIS A 488 24.68 -8.42 -16.25
N THR A 489 23.85 -9.40 -15.89
CA THR A 489 22.51 -9.14 -15.37
C THR A 489 22.49 -9.25 -13.85
N GLU A 490 22.04 -8.19 -13.20
CA GLU A 490 21.75 -8.13 -11.77
C GLU A 490 20.27 -7.89 -11.52
N GLY A 491 19.77 -8.10 -10.31
CA GLY A 491 18.33 -7.96 -10.01
C GLY A 491 17.80 -6.55 -10.28
N GLY A 492 18.59 -5.52 -10.00
CA GLY A 492 18.25 -4.12 -10.24
C GLY A 492 18.06 -3.77 -11.72
N ASP A 493 18.70 -4.50 -12.64
CA ASP A 493 18.57 -4.27 -14.09
C ASP A 493 17.16 -4.62 -14.57
N PHE A 494 16.61 -5.73 -14.09
CA PHE A 494 15.24 -6.12 -14.39
C PHE A 494 14.23 -5.14 -13.82
N ARG A 495 14.49 -4.54 -12.65
CA ARG A 495 13.64 -3.47 -12.12
C ARG A 495 13.56 -2.30 -13.10
N GLN A 496 14.72 -1.83 -13.56
CA GLN A 496 14.81 -0.72 -14.51
C GLN A 496 14.16 -1.04 -15.85
N ALA A 497 14.42 -2.24 -16.40
CA ALA A 497 13.83 -2.68 -17.65
C ALA A 497 12.30 -2.84 -17.53
N THR A 498 11.80 -3.43 -16.43
CA THR A 498 10.36 -3.62 -16.19
C THR A 498 9.61 -2.28 -16.14
N TYR A 499 10.11 -1.29 -15.39
CA TYR A 499 9.45 0.00 -15.29
C TYR A 499 9.43 0.73 -16.64
N ARG A 500 10.51 0.64 -17.41
CA ARG A 500 10.57 1.20 -18.77
C ARG A 500 9.62 0.50 -19.73
N ALA A 501 9.48 -0.83 -19.62
CA ALA A 501 8.54 -1.60 -20.43
C ALA A 501 7.10 -1.16 -20.19
N VAL A 502 6.69 -0.99 -18.93
CA VAL A 502 5.36 -0.46 -18.59
C VAL A 502 5.17 0.94 -19.18
N ARG A 503 6.12 1.85 -18.97
CA ARG A 503 6.01 3.24 -19.42
C ARG A 503 6.01 3.37 -20.94
N GLN A 504 6.86 2.62 -21.62
CA GLN A 504 6.93 2.59 -23.09
C GLN A 504 5.61 2.04 -23.68
N GLY A 505 5.08 0.95 -23.09
CA GLY A 505 3.80 0.38 -23.50
C GLY A 505 2.64 1.37 -23.30
N LEU A 506 2.57 2.09 -22.17
CA LEU A 506 1.56 3.11 -21.92
C LEU A 506 1.65 4.30 -22.90
N LYS A 507 2.85 4.67 -23.35
CA LYS A 507 3.05 5.71 -24.38
C LYS A 507 2.56 5.27 -25.76
N LYS A 508 2.63 3.97 -26.07
CA LYS A 508 2.14 3.38 -27.31
C LYS A 508 0.63 3.16 -27.29
N ALA A 509 0.07 2.87 -26.13
CA ALA A 509 -1.34 2.56 -25.97
C ALA A 509 -2.23 3.79 -26.12
N GLU A 510 -3.47 3.56 -26.52
CA GLU A 510 -4.53 4.55 -26.38
C GLU A 510 -4.92 4.66 -24.90
N SER A 511 -4.23 5.54 -24.16
CA SER A 511 -4.48 5.76 -22.73
C SER A 511 -5.75 6.56 -22.50
N VAL A 512 -6.51 6.20 -21.46
CA VAL A 512 -7.79 6.81 -21.10
C VAL A 512 -7.73 7.27 -19.65
N LEU A 513 -8.14 8.53 -19.41
CA LEU A 513 -8.32 9.06 -18.08
C LEU A 513 -9.66 8.56 -17.51
N LEU A 514 -9.62 8.06 -16.29
CA LEU A 514 -10.78 7.61 -15.54
C LEU A 514 -11.06 8.56 -14.37
N GLU A 515 -12.34 8.88 -14.19
CA GLU A 515 -12.83 9.61 -13.02
C GLU A 515 -13.69 8.74 -12.13
N PRO A 516 -13.73 8.99 -10.82
CA PRO A 516 -14.64 8.28 -9.92
C PRO A 516 -16.09 8.74 -10.15
N VAL A 517 -17.01 7.79 -10.10
CA VAL A 517 -18.44 8.00 -10.33
C VAL A 517 -19.24 7.49 -9.15
N TYR A 518 -20.18 8.31 -8.67
CA TYR A 518 -21.16 7.92 -7.67
C TYR A 518 -22.36 7.22 -8.31
N ALA A 519 -22.85 6.16 -7.69
CA ALA A 519 -24.23 5.74 -7.78
C ALA A 519 -25.01 6.57 -6.75
N PHE A 520 -26.04 7.25 -7.16
CA PHE A 520 -26.86 8.09 -6.28
C PHE A 520 -28.30 7.62 -6.21
N ARG A 521 -28.94 7.86 -5.06
CA ARG A 521 -30.39 7.83 -4.84
C ARG A 521 -30.81 9.21 -4.33
N LEU A 522 -31.65 9.87 -5.09
CA LEU A 522 -32.15 11.20 -4.81
C LEU A 522 -33.64 11.12 -4.46
N GLU A 523 -34.01 11.52 -3.26
CA GLU A 523 -35.38 11.57 -2.77
C GLU A 523 -35.81 13.04 -2.66
N ILE A 524 -36.81 13.44 -3.41
CA ILE A 524 -37.27 14.85 -3.48
C ILE A 524 -38.77 14.95 -3.59
N PRO A 525 -39.38 16.08 -3.19
CA PRO A 525 -40.77 16.35 -3.47
C PRO A 525 -41.06 16.31 -4.97
N SER A 526 -42.18 15.70 -5.37
CA SER A 526 -42.52 15.48 -6.79
C SER A 526 -42.59 16.78 -7.61
N GLU A 527 -42.88 17.92 -6.96
CA GLU A 527 -42.83 19.26 -7.58
C GLU A 527 -41.43 19.68 -8.03
N SER A 528 -40.38 19.07 -7.47
CA SER A 528 -38.95 19.35 -7.76
C SER A 528 -38.34 18.43 -8.78
N THR A 529 -39.02 17.39 -9.25
CA THR A 529 -38.52 16.35 -10.14
C THR A 529 -37.89 16.91 -11.43
N GLY A 530 -38.56 17.83 -12.10
CA GLY A 530 -38.06 18.42 -13.36
C GLY A 530 -36.76 19.21 -13.16
N ARG A 531 -36.57 19.87 -12.04
CA ARG A 531 -35.33 20.55 -11.69
C ARG A 531 -34.20 19.54 -11.46
N ALA A 532 -34.46 18.54 -10.65
CA ALA A 532 -33.48 17.50 -10.32
C ALA A 532 -32.96 16.78 -11.58
N LEU A 533 -33.85 16.37 -12.48
CA LEU A 533 -33.46 15.74 -13.74
C LEU A 533 -32.57 16.64 -14.60
N ASN A 534 -32.90 17.96 -14.65
CA ASN A 534 -32.06 18.91 -15.38
C ASN A 534 -30.69 19.13 -14.70
N ASP A 535 -30.67 19.17 -13.36
CA ASP A 535 -29.42 19.29 -12.61
C ASP A 535 -28.52 18.05 -12.82
N ILE A 536 -29.08 16.84 -12.77
CA ILE A 536 -28.36 15.60 -13.04
C ILE A 536 -27.77 15.60 -14.46
N GLN A 537 -28.55 16.01 -15.48
CA GLN A 537 -28.05 16.12 -16.86
C GLN A 537 -26.92 17.16 -16.98
N ARG A 538 -27.04 18.30 -16.30
CA ARG A 538 -26.00 19.34 -16.26
C ARG A 538 -24.70 18.83 -15.58
N MET A 539 -24.83 17.91 -14.63
CA MET A 539 -23.74 17.26 -13.93
C MET A 539 -23.15 16.05 -14.70
N TYR A 540 -23.55 15.88 -15.98
CA TYR A 540 -23.13 14.72 -16.80
C TYR A 540 -23.54 13.37 -16.21
N GLY A 541 -24.56 13.37 -15.34
CA GLY A 541 -25.11 12.15 -14.78
C GLY A 541 -26.09 11.44 -15.68
N SER A 542 -26.28 10.16 -15.44
CA SER A 542 -27.35 9.32 -16.00
C SER A 542 -28.34 8.99 -14.89
N PHE A 543 -29.60 8.76 -15.24
CA PHE A 543 -30.63 8.40 -14.29
C PHE A 543 -31.59 7.39 -14.89
N GLU A 544 -32.19 6.57 -14.02
CA GLU A 544 -33.26 5.64 -14.32
C GLU A 544 -34.62 6.36 -14.26
N PRO A 545 -35.69 5.79 -14.82
CA PRO A 545 -37.01 6.39 -14.76
C PRO A 545 -37.40 6.71 -13.30
N PRO A 546 -37.83 7.96 -13.00
CA PRO A 546 -38.20 8.36 -11.65
C PRO A 546 -39.37 7.53 -11.12
N GLU A 547 -39.27 7.04 -9.89
CA GLU A 547 -40.34 6.34 -9.18
C GLU A 547 -41.07 7.28 -8.24
N MET A 548 -42.41 7.19 -8.18
CA MET A 548 -43.19 8.02 -7.30
C MET A 548 -43.60 7.26 -6.04
N GLU A 549 -43.20 7.75 -4.89
CA GLU A 549 -43.53 7.23 -3.56
C GLU A 549 -44.38 8.27 -2.81
N GLY A 550 -45.70 8.24 -2.99
CA GLY A 550 -46.61 9.23 -2.40
C GLY A 550 -46.39 10.65 -2.97
N ASP A 551 -45.97 11.62 -2.13
CA ASP A 551 -45.67 13.01 -2.52
C ASP A 551 -44.18 13.23 -2.83
N MET A 552 -43.39 12.19 -2.72
CA MET A 552 -41.95 12.16 -3.03
C MET A 552 -41.68 11.44 -4.36
N THR A 553 -40.62 11.83 -5.01
CA THR A 553 -40.06 11.15 -6.19
C THR A 553 -38.68 10.67 -5.85
N VAL A 554 -38.41 9.41 -6.17
CA VAL A 554 -37.09 8.78 -6.05
C VAL A 554 -36.47 8.73 -7.43
N ILE A 555 -35.23 9.19 -7.55
CA ILE A 555 -34.43 9.14 -8.77
C ILE A 555 -33.12 8.41 -8.44
N THR A 556 -32.87 7.31 -9.14
CA THR A 556 -31.62 6.59 -9.06
C THR A 556 -30.78 6.84 -10.31
N GLY A 557 -29.45 6.75 -10.18
CA GLY A 557 -28.60 6.99 -11.32
C GLY A 557 -27.12 7.05 -10.97
N THR A 558 -26.34 7.56 -11.90
CA THR A 558 -24.88 7.73 -11.71
C THR A 558 -24.44 9.11 -12.15
N ALA A 559 -23.43 9.69 -11.48
CA ALA A 559 -22.83 10.97 -11.87
C ALA A 559 -21.39 11.07 -11.37
N PRO A 560 -20.53 11.85 -12.09
CA PRO A 560 -19.16 12.11 -11.67
C PRO A 560 -19.08 12.69 -10.26
N VAL A 561 -18.12 12.22 -9.47
CA VAL A 561 -17.91 12.70 -8.10
C VAL A 561 -17.69 14.21 -8.05
N VAL A 562 -16.90 14.73 -9.01
CA VAL A 562 -16.56 16.16 -9.08
C VAL A 562 -17.79 17.07 -9.17
N THR A 563 -18.84 16.65 -9.87
CA THR A 563 -20.06 17.43 -10.06
C THR A 563 -21.10 17.24 -8.97
N MET A 564 -21.03 16.11 -8.24
CA MET A 564 -21.98 15.76 -7.15
C MET A 564 -21.51 16.23 -5.78
N GLN A 565 -20.28 16.68 -5.61
CA GLN A 565 -19.64 16.95 -4.33
C GLN A 565 -20.46 17.87 -3.40
N ASP A 566 -21.08 18.91 -3.94
CA ASP A 566 -21.90 19.87 -3.17
C ASP A 566 -23.40 19.78 -3.42
N TYR A 567 -23.85 18.82 -4.23
CA TYR A 567 -25.23 18.75 -4.69
C TYR A 567 -26.25 18.56 -3.57
N GLN A 568 -25.89 17.89 -2.46
CA GLN A 568 -26.76 17.80 -1.27
C GLN A 568 -27.17 19.17 -0.73
N LYS A 569 -26.28 20.15 -0.76
CA LYS A 569 -26.59 21.54 -0.32
C LYS A 569 -27.63 22.18 -1.24
N GLU A 570 -27.50 21.99 -2.56
CA GLU A 570 -28.47 22.50 -3.54
C GLU A 570 -29.84 21.81 -3.39
N VAL A 571 -29.84 20.47 -3.23
CA VAL A 571 -31.07 19.69 -2.99
C VAL A 571 -31.79 20.16 -1.74
N THR A 572 -31.07 20.34 -0.63
CA THR A 572 -31.65 20.86 0.61
C THR A 572 -32.25 22.24 0.42
N ALA A 573 -31.57 23.11 -0.34
CA ALA A 573 -32.08 24.47 -0.57
C ALA A 573 -33.38 24.49 -1.38
N TYR A 574 -33.43 23.78 -2.55
CA TYR A 574 -34.63 23.85 -3.39
C TYR A 574 -35.80 23.00 -2.91
N SER A 575 -35.53 21.92 -2.16
CA SER A 575 -36.54 21.06 -1.56
C SER A 575 -37.05 21.54 -0.22
N ARG A 576 -36.58 22.73 0.27
CA ARG A 576 -36.86 23.27 1.59
C ARG A 576 -36.53 22.31 2.75
N GLY A 577 -35.43 21.59 2.63
CA GLY A 577 -34.96 20.63 3.63
C GLY A 577 -35.65 19.26 3.58
N ARG A 578 -36.52 19.00 2.60
CA ARG A 578 -37.22 17.72 2.45
C ARG A 578 -36.46 16.72 1.58
N GLY A 579 -35.56 17.19 0.70
CA GLY A 579 -34.84 16.35 -0.21
C GLY A 579 -33.57 15.77 0.41
N ARG A 580 -33.21 14.58 0.01
CA ARG A 580 -32.00 13.86 0.43
C ARG A 580 -31.29 13.27 -0.77
N VAL A 581 -29.94 13.29 -0.74
CA VAL A 581 -29.08 12.59 -1.72
C VAL A 581 -28.24 11.57 -0.97
N PHE A 582 -28.30 10.34 -1.43
CA PHE A 582 -27.44 9.27 -0.94
C PHE A 582 -26.48 8.92 -2.08
N CYS A 583 -25.19 9.01 -1.85
CA CYS A 583 -24.17 8.69 -2.84
C CYS A 583 -23.32 7.52 -2.34
N THR A 584 -23.04 6.57 -3.22
CA THR A 584 -22.10 5.48 -2.98
C THR A 584 -21.12 5.43 -4.15
N LEU A 585 -19.85 5.15 -3.91
CA LEU A 585 -18.89 5.01 -5.00
C LEU A 585 -19.26 3.78 -5.85
N LYS A 586 -19.55 4.01 -7.13
CA LYS A 586 -19.82 2.94 -8.10
C LYS A 586 -18.53 2.33 -8.63
N GLY A 587 -17.50 3.17 -8.83
CA GLY A 587 -16.24 2.81 -9.41
C GLY A 587 -15.67 3.96 -10.25
N TYR A 588 -14.84 3.61 -11.21
CA TYR A 588 -14.20 4.54 -12.14
C TYR A 588 -14.77 4.36 -13.55
N GLU A 589 -15.06 5.46 -14.23
CA GLU A 589 -15.55 5.48 -15.62
C GLU A 589 -14.71 6.48 -16.44
N PRO A 590 -14.74 6.41 -17.79
CA PRO A 590 -14.01 7.37 -18.62
C PRO A 590 -14.40 8.81 -18.28
N CYS A 591 -13.40 9.66 -18.05
CA CYS A 591 -13.59 11.04 -17.63
C CYS A 591 -14.35 11.84 -18.70
N HIS A 592 -15.44 12.50 -18.31
CA HIS A 592 -16.34 13.25 -19.22
C HIS A 592 -15.67 14.48 -19.83
N ASN A 593 -14.69 15.08 -19.15
CA ASN A 593 -13.95 16.26 -19.61
C ASN A 593 -12.42 16.04 -19.58
N ALA A 594 -11.96 14.87 -20.02
CA ALA A 594 -10.58 14.43 -19.92
C ALA A 594 -9.56 15.46 -20.45
N GLU A 595 -9.84 16.10 -21.58
CA GLU A 595 -8.93 17.09 -22.20
C GLU A 595 -8.67 18.29 -21.29
N GLU A 596 -9.72 18.81 -20.63
CA GLU A 596 -9.61 19.94 -19.71
C GLU A 596 -8.82 19.55 -18.45
N VAL A 597 -9.06 18.35 -17.92
CA VAL A 597 -8.36 17.83 -16.73
C VAL A 597 -6.89 17.60 -17.03
N ILE A 598 -6.55 16.96 -18.14
CA ILE A 598 -5.16 16.73 -18.58
C ILE A 598 -4.43 18.07 -18.74
N ALA A 599 -5.06 19.04 -19.40
CA ALA A 599 -4.48 20.37 -19.59
C ALA A 599 -4.29 21.12 -18.25
N SER A 600 -5.21 20.97 -17.30
CA SER A 600 -5.14 21.58 -15.98
C SER A 600 -4.02 20.98 -15.11
N ILE A 601 -3.85 19.66 -15.14
CA ILE A 601 -2.79 18.96 -14.39
C ILE A 601 -1.42 19.22 -15.04
N GLY A 602 -1.36 19.28 -16.38
CA GLY A 602 -0.16 19.64 -17.14
C GLY A 602 1.01 18.68 -16.90
N TYR A 603 0.74 17.40 -16.67
CA TYR A 603 1.78 16.39 -16.46
C TYR A 603 2.52 16.09 -17.76
N ASP A 604 3.84 16.19 -17.71
CA ASP A 604 4.72 15.79 -18.81
C ASP A 604 5.42 14.46 -18.50
N SER A 605 4.96 13.40 -19.13
CA SER A 605 5.49 12.05 -18.94
C SER A 605 6.93 11.85 -19.43
N GLU A 606 7.44 12.73 -20.30
CA GLU A 606 8.81 12.67 -20.82
C GLU A 606 9.79 13.45 -19.93
N ALA A 607 9.30 14.47 -19.24
CA ALA A 607 10.07 15.23 -18.26
C ALA A 607 10.12 14.55 -16.88
N ASP A 608 9.36 13.47 -16.67
CA ASP A 608 9.35 12.72 -15.41
C ASP A 608 10.60 11.84 -15.28
N VAL A 609 11.59 12.36 -14.54
CA VAL A 609 12.88 11.68 -14.31
C VAL A 609 12.73 10.42 -13.44
N GLU A 610 11.74 10.40 -12.55
CA GLU A 610 11.49 9.24 -11.65
C GLU A 610 10.88 8.06 -12.41
N ASN A 611 10.15 8.35 -13.51
CA ASN A 611 9.43 7.36 -14.31
C ASN A 611 9.78 7.51 -15.80
N PRO A 612 11.02 7.25 -16.20
CA PRO A 612 11.48 7.49 -17.56
C PRO A 612 10.73 6.61 -18.58
N THR A 613 10.35 7.19 -19.70
CA THR A 613 9.67 6.51 -20.81
C THR A 613 10.64 5.85 -21.78
N GLY A 614 11.87 6.36 -21.89
CA GLY A 614 12.91 5.84 -22.77
C GLY A 614 13.69 4.67 -22.15
N SER A 615 14.42 3.93 -22.98
CA SER A 615 15.27 2.81 -22.59
C SER A 615 16.75 3.18 -22.68
N VAL A 616 17.60 2.44 -21.96
CA VAL A 616 19.05 2.67 -21.93
C VAL A 616 19.73 1.57 -22.71
N PHE A 617 20.45 1.95 -23.77
CA PHE A 617 21.26 1.08 -24.61
C PHE A 617 22.75 1.43 -24.48
N CYS A 618 23.61 0.56 -24.96
CA CYS A 618 25.03 0.79 -24.91
C CYS A 618 25.69 0.70 -26.32
N ALA A 619 26.44 1.72 -26.66
CA ALA A 619 27.27 1.72 -27.87
C ALA A 619 28.67 2.25 -27.55
N HIS A 620 29.70 1.57 -28.10
CA HIS A 620 31.12 1.96 -27.95
C HIS A 620 31.57 2.16 -26.50
N GLY A 621 30.93 1.44 -25.54
CA GLY A 621 31.32 1.52 -24.12
C GLY A 621 30.69 2.69 -23.37
N ALA A 622 29.69 3.36 -23.94
CA ALA A 622 28.91 4.41 -23.28
C ALA A 622 27.41 4.11 -23.35
N GLY A 623 26.72 4.23 -22.22
CA GLY A 623 25.27 4.15 -22.20
C GLY A 623 24.65 5.41 -22.83
N PHE A 624 23.57 5.24 -23.57
CA PHE A 624 22.76 6.34 -24.11
C PHE A 624 21.28 6.02 -23.98
N VAL A 625 20.47 7.05 -23.83
CA VAL A 625 19.01 6.92 -23.71
C VAL A 625 18.38 6.98 -25.08
N VAL A 626 17.54 6.00 -25.38
CA VAL A 626 16.71 5.93 -26.59
C VAL A 626 15.29 6.32 -26.19
N PRO A 627 14.66 7.30 -26.85
CA PRO A 627 13.29 7.70 -26.54
C PRO A 627 12.30 6.57 -26.84
N TRP A 628 11.14 6.58 -26.16
CA TRP A 628 10.16 5.48 -26.20
C TRP A 628 9.72 5.04 -27.60
N ASN A 629 9.64 5.98 -28.54
CA ASN A 629 9.22 5.75 -29.93
C ASN A 629 10.29 5.15 -30.86
N GLU A 630 11.54 5.12 -30.39
CA GLU A 630 12.68 4.57 -31.15
C GLU A 630 13.23 3.27 -30.50
N VAL A 631 12.67 2.83 -29.37
CA VAL A 631 13.13 1.61 -28.66
C VAL A 631 13.05 0.38 -29.56
N GLU A 632 12.05 0.30 -30.43
CA GLU A 632 11.82 -0.82 -31.34
C GLU A 632 12.95 -1.02 -32.34
N ASP A 633 13.56 0.06 -32.81
CA ASP A 633 14.69 0.00 -33.75
C ASP A 633 15.99 -0.50 -33.11
N HIS A 634 16.04 -0.55 -31.75
CA HIS A 634 17.23 -0.87 -30.97
C HIS A 634 17.09 -2.13 -30.13
N MET A 635 15.85 -2.66 -29.91
CA MET A 635 15.61 -3.84 -29.09
C MET A 635 16.31 -5.09 -29.66
N HIS A 636 16.61 -6.04 -28.80
CA HIS A 636 17.34 -7.27 -29.15
C HIS A 636 16.45 -8.50 -29.29
N LEU A 637 15.21 -8.44 -28.83
CA LEU A 637 14.19 -9.47 -28.98
C LEU A 637 13.12 -9.00 -29.96
N GLU A 638 12.60 -9.89 -30.79
CA GLU A 638 11.51 -9.60 -31.73
C GLU A 638 10.19 -9.51 -30.98
N TYR A 639 9.25 -8.69 -31.47
CA TYR A 639 7.90 -8.62 -30.93
C TYR A 639 7.18 -9.97 -30.93
N THR A 640 6.23 -10.13 -30.02
CA THR A 640 5.31 -11.27 -30.00
C THR A 640 4.01 -10.95 -30.74
N LEU A 641 3.57 -9.68 -30.72
CA LEU A 641 2.42 -9.21 -31.48
C LEU A 641 2.84 -8.99 -32.94
N GLU A 642 2.20 -9.71 -33.87
CA GLU A 642 2.33 -9.45 -35.31
C GLU A 642 1.76 -8.07 -35.63
N ASN A 643 2.52 -7.21 -36.30
CA ASN A 643 2.08 -5.89 -36.70
C ASN A 643 0.94 -5.99 -37.71
N PRO A 644 -0.28 -5.46 -37.46
CA PRO A 644 -1.37 -5.52 -38.42
C PRO A 644 -1.11 -4.67 -39.68
N GLU A 645 -0.08 -3.83 -39.72
CA GLU A 645 0.29 -3.02 -40.90
C GLU A 645 1.06 -3.81 -41.95
N GLU A 646 1.70 -4.94 -41.61
CA GLU A 646 2.38 -5.79 -42.62
C GLU A 646 1.43 -6.70 -43.40
N GLU A 647 0.20 -6.97 -42.91
CA GLU A 647 -0.80 -7.74 -43.66
C GLU A 647 -1.47 -6.92 -44.77
N SER A 648 -1.45 -5.58 -44.74
CA SER A 648 -2.04 -4.75 -45.80
C SER A 648 -1.18 -4.66 -47.06
N ASP A 649 0.15 -4.74 -46.96
CA ASP A 649 1.06 -4.72 -48.09
C ASP A 649 1.27 -6.12 -48.71
N SER A 650 0.97 -7.20 -48.02
CA SER A 650 1.03 -8.56 -48.57
C SER A 650 -0.24 -9.00 -49.26
N ALA A 651 -1.37 -8.31 -49.07
CA ALA A 651 -2.66 -8.63 -49.71
C ALA A 651 -2.77 -8.03 -51.12
N GLU A 652 -2.06 -6.97 -51.46
CA GLU A 652 -2.10 -6.39 -52.82
C GLU A 652 -1.16 -7.06 -53.82
N SER A 653 -0.18 -7.85 -53.38
CA SER A 653 0.74 -8.55 -54.29
C SER A 653 0.37 -10.00 -54.65
N ALA A 654 -0.70 -10.56 -54.09
CA ALA A 654 -1.10 -11.99 -54.25
C ALA A 654 -2.23 -12.25 -55.24
N ALA A 655 -2.64 -11.23 -56.04
CA ALA A 655 -3.76 -11.38 -57.01
C ALA A 655 -3.35 -11.87 -58.41
N ASP A 656 -2.11 -12.25 -58.66
CA ASP A 656 -1.74 -12.78 -59.97
C ASP A 656 -0.68 -13.94 -59.85
N ARG A 657 -1.16 -15.16 -59.61
CA ARG A 657 -0.64 -16.44 -60.13
C ARG A 657 -1.44 -17.63 -59.58
N SER A 658 -2.39 -18.05 -60.40
CA SER A 658 -3.04 -19.34 -60.26
C SER A 658 -2.12 -20.51 -60.61
N GLY A 659 -2.14 -21.59 -59.86
CA GLY A 659 -1.80 -22.89 -60.35
C GLY A 659 -1.00 -23.80 -59.43
N GLY A 660 -1.66 -24.77 -58.79
CA GLY A 660 -1.13 -26.13 -58.65
C GLY A 660 -0.76 -26.68 -57.29
N ALA A 661 -1.71 -27.46 -56.76
CA ALA A 661 -1.51 -28.79 -56.07
C ALA A 661 -0.94 -28.83 -54.63
N SER A 662 -1.91 -29.06 -53.72
CA SER A 662 -1.96 -30.17 -52.74
C SER A 662 -0.69 -30.73 -52.14
N SER A 663 -0.51 -30.53 -50.79
CA SER A 663 -0.28 -31.69 -49.90
C SER A 663 -0.50 -31.28 -48.41
N VAL A 664 -1.47 -31.93 -47.85
CA VAL A 664 -1.75 -31.93 -46.42
C VAL A 664 -0.63 -32.70 -45.70
N GLN A 665 0.04 -32.09 -44.76
CA GLN A 665 0.80 -32.80 -43.73
C GLN A 665 0.41 -32.41 -42.32
N LYS A 666 -0.03 -33.40 -41.60
CA LYS A 666 -0.44 -33.38 -40.19
C LYS A 666 0.75 -32.95 -39.29
N ALA A 667 0.51 -31.96 -38.43
CA ALA A 667 1.41 -31.66 -37.32
C ALA A 667 1.39 -32.80 -36.28
N LYS A 668 2.51 -33.45 -36.10
CA LYS A 668 2.79 -34.37 -35.00
C LYS A 668 3.23 -33.54 -33.79
N LYS A 669 2.62 -33.81 -32.61
CA LYS A 669 3.17 -33.44 -31.31
C LYS A 669 4.57 -34.00 -31.17
N ALA A 670 5.55 -33.14 -30.97
CA ALA A 670 6.86 -33.51 -30.50
C ALA A 670 7.13 -32.76 -29.18
N SER A 671 7.17 -33.51 -28.09
CA SER A 671 7.84 -33.13 -26.87
C SER A 671 9.32 -33.40 -27.11
N ASP A 672 10.12 -32.36 -27.27
CA ASP A 672 11.54 -32.49 -27.21
C ASP A 672 12.15 -31.45 -26.27
N ARG A 673 12.83 -31.95 -25.27
CA ARG A 673 13.71 -31.22 -24.40
C ARG A 673 14.82 -30.58 -25.25
N VAL A 674 14.85 -29.25 -25.31
CA VAL A 674 15.95 -28.53 -25.95
C VAL A 674 17.18 -28.65 -25.03
N PRO A 675 18.33 -29.07 -25.53
CA PRO A 675 19.52 -29.30 -24.71
C PRO A 675 20.13 -27.97 -24.24
N MET A 676 20.78 -28.02 -23.10
CA MET A 676 21.57 -26.94 -22.46
C MET A 676 22.60 -26.25 -23.41
N ALA A 677 22.78 -26.77 -24.61
CA ALA A 677 23.62 -26.23 -25.67
C ALA A 677 23.03 -24.98 -26.37
N ALA A 678 21.72 -24.81 -26.44
CA ALA A 678 21.08 -23.63 -27.05
C ALA A 678 21.29 -22.36 -26.20
N SER A 679 21.18 -22.48 -24.89
CA SER A 679 21.46 -21.39 -23.94
C SER A 679 22.94 -20.93 -24.00
N LEU A 680 23.87 -21.85 -24.26
CA LEU A 680 25.28 -21.51 -24.46
C LEU A 680 25.55 -20.82 -25.80
N GLN A 681 24.70 -21.04 -26.79
CA GLN A 681 24.82 -20.43 -28.12
C GLN A 681 24.28 -19.02 -28.13
N GLU A 682 23.14 -18.79 -27.45
CA GLU A 682 22.57 -17.47 -27.20
C GLU A 682 23.48 -16.60 -26.31
N ALA A 683 24.10 -17.20 -25.27
CA ALA A 683 25.09 -16.49 -24.47
C ALA A 683 26.36 -16.12 -25.28
N LYS A 684 26.72 -16.91 -26.29
CA LYS A 684 27.79 -16.55 -27.22
C LYS A 684 27.40 -15.45 -28.19
N GLU A 685 26.17 -15.47 -28.68
CA GLU A 685 25.63 -14.38 -29.52
C GLU A 685 25.59 -13.05 -28.78
N LEU A 686 25.15 -13.04 -27.51
CA LEU A 686 25.22 -11.87 -26.66
C LEU A 686 26.66 -11.41 -26.39
N GLU A 687 27.59 -12.33 -26.17
CA GLU A 687 29.02 -12.02 -26.02
C GLU A 687 29.63 -11.51 -27.34
N GLU A 688 29.11 -11.96 -28.50
CA GLU A 688 29.48 -11.43 -29.82
C GLU A 688 28.90 -10.04 -30.06
N ILE A 689 27.61 -9.78 -29.71
CA ILE A 689 26.99 -8.48 -29.75
C ILE A 689 27.77 -7.53 -28.83
N PHE A 690 28.08 -7.96 -27.61
CA PHE A 690 28.86 -7.19 -26.67
C PHE A 690 30.27 -6.89 -27.19
N THR A 691 30.94 -7.90 -27.77
CA THR A 691 32.29 -7.75 -28.37
C THR A 691 32.25 -6.86 -29.62
N ARG A 692 31.16 -6.91 -30.40
CA ARG A 692 30.93 -6.08 -31.59
C ARG A 692 30.65 -4.62 -31.22
N THR A 693 29.98 -4.40 -30.10
CA THR A 693 29.60 -3.07 -29.61
C THR A 693 30.73 -2.40 -28.80
N TYR A 694 31.51 -3.18 -28.04
CA TYR A 694 32.53 -2.68 -27.10
C TYR A 694 33.99 -3.00 -27.54
N GLY A 695 34.18 -3.77 -28.60
CA GLY A 695 35.49 -4.26 -29.00
C GLY A 695 36.05 -5.36 -28.08
N LYS A 696 37.06 -6.12 -28.55
CA LYS A 696 37.72 -7.14 -27.73
C LYS A 696 38.43 -6.50 -26.56
N VAL A 697 38.01 -6.83 -25.34
CA VAL A 697 38.70 -6.41 -24.12
C VAL A 697 39.93 -7.29 -23.93
N GLU A 698 41.07 -6.82 -24.42
CA GLU A 698 42.37 -7.42 -24.07
C GLU A 698 42.72 -7.12 -22.60
N ARG A 699 42.75 -8.13 -21.76
CA ARG A 699 43.26 -8.04 -20.39
C ARG A 699 44.75 -7.80 -20.43
N LYS A 700 45.19 -6.55 -20.54
CA LYS A 700 46.57 -6.18 -20.20
C LYS A 700 46.71 -6.13 -18.68
N ARG A 701 47.45 -7.08 -18.12
CA ARG A 701 48.02 -6.92 -16.78
C ARG A 701 49.03 -5.76 -16.85
N ALA A 702 48.58 -4.55 -16.50
CA ALA A 702 49.46 -3.39 -16.35
C ALA A 702 50.17 -3.47 -15.00
N GLY A 703 51.45 -3.79 -15.01
CA GLY A 703 52.32 -3.48 -13.90
C GLY A 703 52.45 -1.97 -13.75
N PHE A 704 52.24 -1.48 -12.56
CA PHE A 704 52.38 -0.07 -12.21
C PHE A 704 53.88 0.28 -12.13
N GLU A 705 54.40 0.98 -13.13
CA GLU A 705 55.64 1.77 -12.98
C GLU A 705 55.27 3.21 -12.53
N ARG A 706 55.79 3.60 -11.37
CA ARG A 706 55.74 4.95 -10.87
C ARG A 706 56.48 5.90 -11.80
N ARG A 707 55.83 6.83 -12.44
CA ARG A 707 56.45 8.03 -13.01
C ARG A 707 56.20 9.23 -12.12
N THR A 708 57.27 9.63 -11.44
CA THR A 708 57.44 10.94 -10.81
C THR A 708 57.73 11.97 -11.88
N HIS A 709 56.98 13.07 -11.96
CA HIS A 709 57.37 14.23 -12.73
C HIS A 709 57.55 15.43 -11.79
N PRO A 710 58.66 16.19 -12.01
CA PRO A 710 58.98 17.34 -11.17
C PRO A 710 58.23 18.59 -11.60
N VAL A 711 57.92 19.40 -10.61
CA VAL A 711 57.38 20.77 -10.75
C VAL A 711 58.49 21.67 -11.29
N THR A 712 58.29 22.30 -12.45
CA THR A 712 59.08 23.47 -12.87
C THR A 712 58.15 24.65 -13.11
N SER A 713 58.42 25.71 -12.32
CA SER A 713 57.92 27.05 -12.53
C SER A 713 58.52 27.66 -13.78
N SER A 714 57.70 28.28 -14.65
CA SER A 714 58.21 29.35 -15.52
C SER A 714 57.11 30.35 -15.81
N SER A 715 57.43 31.58 -15.49
CA SER A 715 56.80 32.84 -15.88
C SER A 715 56.82 33.08 -17.37
N GLY A 716 55.75 33.65 -17.96
CA GLY A 716 55.70 34.10 -19.34
C GLY A 716 54.47 34.89 -19.68
N ILE A 717 54.63 36.15 -19.73
CA ILE A 717 53.92 37.30 -20.24
C ILE A 717 53.08 37.08 -21.52
N GLY A 718 51.87 37.73 -21.58
CA GLY A 718 51.20 38.23 -22.79
C GLY A 718 49.73 37.83 -22.95
N ASP A 719 48.81 38.59 -22.77
CA ASP A 719 48.13 39.76 -23.29
C ASP A 719 46.64 39.89 -22.84
N PRO A 720 46.06 41.02 -22.63
CA PRO A 720 44.77 41.17 -21.92
C PRO A 720 43.63 41.45 -22.90
N LYS A 721 42.58 40.59 -22.83
CA LYS A 721 41.20 41.01 -23.20
C LYS A 721 40.22 39.96 -22.78
N TYR A 722 39.51 40.24 -21.74
CA TYR A 722 38.21 39.88 -21.22
C TYR A 722 38.23 39.80 -19.70
N ALA A 723 38.11 40.98 -19.11
CA ALA A 723 37.78 41.10 -17.68
C ALA A 723 36.31 40.58 -17.47
N LYS A 724 36.15 39.45 -16.85
CA LYS A 724 34.92 39.08 -16.18
C LYS A 724 35.01 39.48 -14.71
N SER A 725 34.02 40.28 -14.30
CA SER A 725 33.85 40.83 -12.98
C SER A 725 33.98 39.77 -11.88
N ASN A 726 34.95 39.95 -10.98
CA ASN A 726 34.99 39.32 -9.68
C ASN A 726 33.87 39.89 -8.80
N ARG A 727 32.76 39.15 -8.71
CA ARG A 727 31.90 39.20 -7.53
C ARG A 727 32.42 38.11 -6.59
N PRO A 728 32.49 38.33 -5.26
CA PRO A 728 32.83 37.27 -4.31
C PRO A 728 31.72 36.18 -4.42
N LYS A 729 32.10 34.96 -4.75
CA LYS A 729 31.22 33.83 -4.62
C LYS A 729 30.91 33.61 -3.14
N GLU A 730 29.65 33.56 -2.79
CA GLU A 730 29.20 33.05 -1.49
C GLU A 730 29.80 31.66 -1.27
N PRO A 731 30.17 31.27 -0.04
CA PRO A 731 30.69 29.93 0.24
C PRO A 731 29.63 28.88 -0.14
N GLN A 732 29.95 28.07 -1.14
CA GLN A 732 29.10 26.94 -1.52
C GLN A 732 29.19 25.87 -0.41
N GLU A 733 28.07 25.38 0.04
CA GLU A 733 27.99 24.26 0.98
C GLU A 733 28.58 22.98 0.36
N GLU A 734 29.39 22.24 1.13
CA GLU A 734 30.02 21.01 0.73
C GLU A 734 29.24 19.82 1.30
N TYR A 735 28.85 18.90 0.42
CA TYR A 735 28.11 17.67 0.76
C TYR A 735 28.95 16.44 0.43
N LEU A 736 28.97 15.47 1.36
CA LEU A 736 29.54 14.14 1.13
C LEU A 736 28.44 13.07 1.34
N LEU A 737 28.06 12.40 0.27
CA LEU A 737 27.17 11.24 0.33
C LEU A 737 28.02 9.97 0.31
N VAL A 738 27.66 8.99 1.15
CA VAL A 738 28.42 7.75 1.33
C VAL A 738 27.48 6.56 1.21
N ASP A 739 27.74 5.66 0.27
CA ASP A 739 27.07 4.34 0.25
C ASP A 739 27.65 3.44 1.34
N GLY A 740 26.86 3.23 2.40
CA GLY A 740 27.32 2.53 3.60
C GLY A 740 27.72 1.08 3.38
N TYR A 741 26.91 0.32 2.65
CA TYR A 741 27.24 -1.09 2.40
C TYR A 741 28.40 -1.25 1.40
N ASN A 742 28.47 -0.42 0.39
CA ASN A 742 29.56 -0.43 -0.57
C ASN A 742 30.92 -0.16 0.12
N ILE A 743 30.92 0.77 1.09
CA ILE A 743 32.12 1.05 1.89
C ILE A 743 32.42 -0.07 2.89
N ILE A 744 31.41 -0.63 3.59
CA ILE A 744 31.59 -1.75 4.53
C ILE A 744 32.25 -2.95 3.83
N PHE A 745 31.79 -3.30 2.64
CA PHE A 745 32.32 -4.45 1.90
C PHE A 745 33.65 -4.16 1.18
N ALA A 746 33.96 -2.87 0.94
CA ALA A 746 35.22 -2.47 0.32
C ALA A 746 36.41 -2.35 1.32
N TRP A 747 36.13 -2.19 2.62
CA TRP A 747 37.17 -2.08 3.64
C TRP A 747 37.35 -3.43 4.38
N ASP A 748 38.54 -4.00 4.33
CA ASP A 748 38.81 -5.34 4.86
C ASP A 748 38.38 -5.53 6.32
N ASP A 749 38.65 -4.56 7.20
CA ASP A 749 38.34 -4.61 8.62
C ASP A 749 36.84 -4.48 8.94
N LEU A 750 36.07 -3.78 8.10
CA LEU A 750 34.61 -3.70 8.21
C LEU A 750 33.96 -4.92 7.56
N ASN A 751 34.48 -5.42 6.46
CA ASN A 751 34.00 -6.61 5.78
C ASN A 751 34.18 -7.87 6.65
N GLU A 752 35.30 -8.00 7.35
CA GLU A 752 35.48 -9.10 8.31
C GLU A 752 34.47 -9.01 9.46
N LEU A 753 34.23 -7.80 9.99
CA LEU A 753 33.25 -7.59 11.06
C LEU A 753 31.83 -7.86 10.58
N ALA A 754 31.50 -7.49 9.34
CA ALA A 754 30.18 -7.70 8.73
C ALA A 754 29.82 -9.19 8.56
N LYS A 755 30.80 -10.06 8.39
CA LYS A 755 30.58 -11.53 8.32
C LYS A 755 30.05 -12.10 9.63
N TYR A 756 30.37 -11.49 10.75
CA TYR A 756 29.92 -11.93 12.09
C TYR A 756 28.70 -11.14 12.57
N ASN A 757 28.70 -9.81 12.38
CA ASN A 757 27.61 -8.93 12.80
C ASN A 757 27.59 -7.64 11.96
N ILE A 758 26.59 -7.53 11.08
CA ILE A 758 26.43 -6.38 10.17
C ILE A 758 26.11 -5.08 10.92
N GLU A 759 25.38 -5.14 12.05
CA GLU A 759 25.07 -3.99 12.90
C GLU A 759 26.33 -3.39 13.52
N SER A 760 27.26 -4.24 13.98
CA SER A 760 28.53 -3.78 14.52
C SER A 760 29.41 -3.12 13.44
N ALA A 761 29.34 -3.60 12.22
CA ALA A 761 30.04 -3.00 11.09
C ALA A 761 29.45 -1.63 10.71
N ARG A 762 28.12 -1.48 10.73
CA ARG A 762 27.43 -0.19 10.55
C ARG A 762 27.83 0.81 11.64
N GLY A 763 27.75 0.41 12.91
CA GLY A 763 28.11 1.25 14.06
C GLY A 763 29.56 1.75 13.94
N LYS A 764 30.49 0.88 13.60
CA LYS A 764 31.90 1.22 13.43
C LYS A 764 32.12 2.19 12.24
N LEU A 765 31.40 2.00 11.12
CA LEU A 765 31.45 2.96 10.00
C LEU A 765 30.88 4.32 10.38
N MET A 766 29.74 4.36 11.09
CA MET A 766 29.12 5.59 11.58
C MET A 766 30.07 6.35 12.51
N ASP A 767 30.78 5.69 13.43
CA ASP A 767 31.77 6.32 14.31
C ASP A 767 32.94 6.91 13.54
N ILE A 768 33.47 6.18 12.54
CA ILE A 768 34.58 6.65 11.69
C ILE A 768 34.18 7.92 10.93
N LEU A 769 33.00 7.91 10.31
CA LEU A 769 32.50 9.02 9.50
C LEU A 769 32.08 10.23 10.35
N SER A 770 31.53 10.00 11.54
CA SER A 770 31.22 11.05 12.51
C SER A 770 32.48 11.80 12.95
N ASN A 771 33.57 11.10 13.26
CA ASN A 771 34.84 11.69 13.58
C ASN A 771 35.44 12.50 12.40
N TYR A 772 35.32 11.99 11.19
CA TYR A 772 35.77 12.64 9.97
C TYR A 772 35.01 13.94 9.70
N GLN A 773 33.66 13.91 9.81
CA GLN A 773 32.80 15.09 9.64
C GLN A 773 33.12 16.20 10.65
N GLY A 774 33.35 15.85 11.92
CA GLY A 774 33.68 16.80 12.98
C GLY A 774 34.91 17.67 12.66
N TYR A 775 35.86 17.15 11.89
CA TYR A 775 37.04 17.87 11.46
C TYR A 775 36.82 18.67 10.17
N LYS A 776 36.19 18.08 9.15
CA LYS A 776 35.98 18.69 7.82
C LYS A 776 34.84 19.72 7.80
N LYS A 777 33.84 19.62 8.70
CA LYS A 777 32.70 20.54 8.83
C LYS A 777 31.83 20.63 7.57
N MET A 778 31.74 19.56 6.78
CA MET A 778 30.87 19.41 5.64
C MET A 778 29.57 18.71 6.05
N THR A 779 28.51 18.78 5.26
CA THR A 779 27.31 17.96 5.48
C THR A 779 27.54 16.54 4.97
N LEU A 780 27.55 15.56 5.89
CA LEU A 780 27.78 14.15 5.57
C LEU A 780 26.47 13.37 5.69
N ILE A 781 26.10 12.65 4.62
CA ILE A 781 24.91 11.82 4.53
C ILE A 781 25.37 10.38 4.23
N LEU A 782 25.18 9.48 5.20
CA LEU A 782 25.48 8.06 5.08
C LEU A 782 24.20 7.31 4.74
N VAL A 783 24.20 6.59 3.64
CA VAL A 783 23.02 5.87 3.12
C VAL A 783 23.21 4.37 3.27
N PHE A 784 22.26 3.69 3.88
CA PHE A 784 22.19 2.24 3.96
C PHE A 784 20.98 1.73 3.21
N ASP A 785 21.19 0.68 2.40
CA ASP A 785 20.13 -0.02 1.72
C ASP A 785 19.24 -0.80 2.70
N ALA A 786 17.94 -0.54 2.71
CA ALA A 786 16.97 -1.21 3.60
C ALA A 786 16.66 -2.66 3.20
N TYR A 787 17.21 -3.16 2.09
CA TYR A 787 17.00 -4.52 1.58
C TYR A 787 17.24 -5.63 2.63
N LYS A 788 18.00 -5.36 3.69
CA LYS A 788 18.30 -6.34 4.76
C LYS A 788 17.55 -6.09 6.07
N VAL A 789 16.69 -5.08 6.14
CA VAL A 789 15.86 -4.77 7.31
C VAL A 789 14.39 -4.77 6.86
N LYS A 790 13.71 -5.93 7.01
CA LYS A 790 12.28 -6.07 6.68
C LYS A 790 11.44 -5.06 7.46
N GLY A 791 10.60 -4.31 6.75
CA GLY A 791 9.62 -3.41 7.36
C GLY A 791 10.08 -1.97 7.58
N ASN A 792 11.21 -1.53 7.01
CA ASN A 792 11.69 -0.15 7.17
C ASN A 792 11.02 0.78 6.13
N GLN A 793 10.24 1.73 6.61
CA GLN A 793 9.56 2.75 5.78
C GLN A 793 10.50 3.88 5.30
N GLY A 794 11.81 3.70 5.45
CA GLY A 794 12.82 4.72 5.21
C GLY A 794 12.97 5.62 6.43
N GLU A 795 14.09 5.50 7.13
CA GLU A 795 14.38 6.29 8.32
C GLU A 795 15.54 7.24 8.03
N VAL A 796 15.33 8.52 8.28
CA VAL A 796 16.38 9.54 8.25
C VAL A 796 16.63 9.96 9.69
N GLY A 797 17.76 9.56 10.23
CA GLY A 797 18.16 9.87 11.59
C GLY A 797 19.47 10.70 11.63
N MET A 798 19.73 11.33 12.77
CA MET A 798 21.04 11.93 13.08
C MET A 798 21.82 10.97 13.97
N TYR A 799 23.02 10.61 13.56
CA TYR A 799 23.99 9.92 14.40
C TYR A 799 25.12 10.88 14.72
N HIS A 800 25.14 11.41 15.95
CA HIS A 800 26.02 12.51 16.38
C HIS A 800 25.91 13.73 15.44
N ASN A 801 26.84 13.89 14.52
CA ASN A 801 26.97 15.01 13.59
C ASN A 801 26.78 14.61 12.11
N ILE A 802 26.40 13.38 11.81
CA ILE A 802 26.14 12.89 10.45
C ILE A 802 24.68 12.51 10.28
N HIS A 803 24.15 12.69 9.06
CA HIS A 803 22.84 12.18 8.69
C HIS A 803 22.98 10.71 8.27
N VAL A 804 22.17 9.84 8.85
CA VAL A 804 22.11 8.41 8.48
C VAL A 804 20.73 8.14 7.89
N VAL A 805 20.73 7.60 6.70
CA VAL A 805 19.53 7.30 5.94
C VAL A 805 19.46 5.80 5.73
N TYR A 806 18.33 5.20 6.14
CA TYR A 806 17.94 3.86 5.72
C TYR A 806 16.91 4.01 4.63
N THR A 807 17.19 3.50 3.42
CA THR A 807 16.28 3.63 2.28
C THR A 807 14.99 2.88 2.53
N LYS A 808 13.92 3.20 1.79
CA LYS A 808 12.67 2.44 1.83
C LYS A 808 12.90 1.04 1.25
N GLU A 809 12.06 0.07 1.62
CA GLU A 809 12.20 -1.35 1.23
C GLU A 809 12.35 -1.58 -0.29
N ALA A 810 11.89 -0.66 -1.13
CA ALA A 810 12.00 -0.68 -2.58
C ALA A 810 13.01 0.33 -3.17
N GLU A 811 13.76 1.07 -2.36
CA GLU A 811 14.71 2.09 -2.79
C GLU A 811 16.14 1.66 -2.46
N THR A 812 17.01 1.56 -3.46
CA THR A 812 18.43 1.27 -3.23
C THR A 812 19.19 2.51 -2.74
N ALA A 813 20.35 2.29 -2.08
CA ALA A 813 21.23 3.38 -1.68
C ALA A 813 21.62 4.24 -2.88
N ASP A 814 21.91 3.62 -4.02
CA ASP A 814 22.28 4.28 -5.27
C ASP A 814 21.18 5.23 -5.75
N GLN A 815 19.92 4.78 -5.74
CA GLN A 815 18.77 5.60 -6.14
C GLN A 815 18.56 6.80 -5.21
N TYR A 816 18.72 6.59 -3.91
CA TYR A 816 18.62 7.68 -2.93
C TYR A 816 19.75 8.72 -3.11
N ILE A 817 20.98 8.24 -3.36
CA ILE A 817 22.15 9.09 -3.61
C ILE A 817 21.94 9.89 -4.89
N GLU A 818 21.51 9.26 -5.98
CA GLU A 818 21.20 9.91 -7.26
C GLU A 818 20.14 11.01 -7.11
N LYS A 819 19.00 10.69 -6.47
CA LYS A 819 17.95 11.66 -6.14
C LYS A 819 18.49 12.86 -5.35
N THR A 820 19.34 12.57 -4.36
CA THR A 820 19.88 13.61 -3.47
C THR A 820 20.88 14.50 -4.21
N VAL A 821 21.71 13.93 -5.09
CA VAL A 821 22.59 14.70 -5.97
C VAL A 821 21.81 15.63 -6.89
N HIS A 822 20.74 15.14 -7.52
CA HIS A 822 19.86 15.96 -8.35
C HIS A 822 19.14 17.07 -7.56
N ARG A 823 18.72 16.78 -6.33
CA ARG A 823 18.04 17.75 -5.46
C ARG A 823 18.96 18.89 -5.00
N ILE A 824 20.21 18.58 -4.63
CA ILE A 824 21.20 19.58 -4.27
C ILE A 824 21.59 20.43 -5.49
N GLY A 825 21.60 19.82 -6.69
CA GLY A 825 21.78 20.48 -7.96
C GLY A 825 23.09 21.28 -8.06
N HIS A 826 23.07 22.37 -8.84
CA HIS A 826 24.26 23.24 -9.04
C HIS A 826 24.54 24.20 -7.89
N ASN A 827 23.78 24.15 -6.79
CA ASN A 827 23.91 25.08 -5.67
C ASN A 827 24.95 24.67 -4.60
N GLY A 828 25.42 23.40 -4.62
CA GLY A 828 26.42 22.88 -3.68
C GLY A 828 27.49 22.06 -4.37
N ASN A 829 28.64 21.91 -3.73
CA ASN A 829 29.68 20.96 -4.14
C ASN A 829 29.34 19.57 -3.55
N VAL A 830 28.87 18.67 -4.38
CA VAL A 830 28.51 17.32 -3.94
C VAL A 830 29.61 16.33 -4.29
N THR A 831 30.08 15.58 -3.30
CA THR A 831 31.02 14.47 -3.48
C THR A 831 30.32 13.17 -3.08
N VAL A 832 30.44 12.12 -3.87
CA VAL A 832 29.85 10.81 -3.58
C VAL A 832 30.93 9.77 -3.44
N ALA A 833 30.89 9.05 -2.31
CA ALA A 833 31.84 7.98 -1.97
C ALA A 833 31.15 6.61 -2.15
N SER A 834 31.54 5.91 -3.22
CA SER A 834 31.10 4.55 -3.52
C SER A 834 32.20 3.81 -4.25
N SER A 835 32.24 2.49 -4.15
CA SER A 835 33.11 1.63 -4.96
C SER A 835 32.43 1.08 -6.22
N ASP A 836 31.12 1.30 -6.38
CA ASP A 836 30.40 0.94 -7.58
C ASP A 836 30.78 1.86 -8.76
N GLY A 837 31.27 1.24 -9.83
CA GLY A 837 31.74 1.99 -11.01
C GLY A 837 30.60 2.61 -11.79
N LEU A 838 29.39 2.10 -11.67
CA LEU A 838 28.23 2.53 -12.41
C LEU A 838 27.57 3.74 -11.74
N GLU A 839 27.36 3.65 -10.43
CA GLU A 839 26.94 4.79 -9.61
C GLU A 839 27.85 5.99 -9.83
N GLN A 840 29.17 5.76 -9.87
CA GLN A 840 30.16 6.81 -10.10
C GLN A 840 30.01 7.50 -11.47
N ILE A 841 29.54 6.81 -12.51
CA ILE A 841 29.36 7.39 -13.86
C ILE A 841 28.07 8.21 -13.93
N ILE A 842 26.99 7.70 -13.33
CA ILE A 842 25.68 8.40 -13.27
C ILE A 842 25.83 9.72 -12.49
N ILE A 843 26.54 9.68 -11.38
CA ILE A 843 26.79 10.82 -10.50
C ILE A 843 27.65 11.90 -11.18
N MET A 844 28.66 11.50 -11.96
CA MET A 844 29.45 12.43 -12.77
C MET A 844 28.61 13.12 -13.85
N GLY A 845 27.64 12.43 -14.43
CA GLY A 845 26.65 13.00 -15.36
C GLY A 845 25.77 14.07 -14.72
N ALA A 846 25.51 13.96 -13.43
CA ALA A 846 24.75 14.92 -12.62
C ALA A 846 25.57 16.08 -12.06
N GLY A 847 26.90 16.12 -12.32
CA GLY A 847 27.80 17.21 -11.93
C GLY A 847 28.42 17.07 -10.53
N ALA A 848 28.32 15.92 -9.87
CA ALA A 848 28.96 15.64 -8.59
C ALA A 848 30.39 15.09 -8.74
N HIS A 849 31.18 15.24 -7.69
CA HIS A 849 32.53 14.72 -7.62
C HIS A 849 32.54 13.27 -7.12
N ARG A 850 33.44 12.49 -7.68
CA ARG A 850 33.61 11.07 -7.34
C ARG A 850 34.70 10.89 -6.31
N LEU A 851 34.44 10.03 -5.29
CA LEU A 851 35.43 9.56 -4.34
C LEU A 851 35.35 8.01 -4.25
N SER A 852 36.45 7.28 -4.48
CA SER A 852 36.43 5.83 -4.32
C SER A 852 36.48 5.44 -2.85
N ALA A 853 35.98 4.24 -2.48
CA ALA A 853 36.08 3.72 -1.12
C ALA A 853 37.53 3.68 -0.58
N ARG A 854 38.50 3.46 -1.46
CA ARG A 854 39.92 3.45 -1.12
C ARG A 854 40.46 4.87 -0.87
N ASP A 855 40.05 5.83 -1.70
CA ASP A 855 40.47 7.22 -1.56
C ASP A 855 39.84 7.84 -0.32
N LEU A 856 38.55 7.55 -0.02
CA LEU A 856 37.89 7.95 1.21
C LEU A 856 38.65 7.43 2.44
N ARG A 857 39.07 6.17 2.46
CA ARG A 857 39.86 5.60 3.56
C ARG A 857 41.17 6.32 3.75
N THR A 858 41.89 6.55 2.65
CA THR A 858 43.15 7.28 2.68
C THR A 858 43.00 8.72 3.22
N GLU A 859 41.92 9.39 2.84
CA GLU A 859 41.59 10.74 3.30
C GLU A 859 41.22 10.78 4.78
N ILE A 860 40.45 9.78 5.25
CA ILE A 860 40.10 9.62 6.67
C ILE A 860 41.36 9.33 7.51
N GLU A 861 42.27 8.45 7.06
CA GLU A 861 43.50 8.14 7.75
C GLU A 861 44.42 9.35 7.82
N HIS A 862 44.53 10.12 6.74
CA HIS A 862 45.29 11.37 6.71
C HIS A 862 44.68 12.39 7.67
N THR A 863 43.35 12.54 7.68
CA THR A 863 42.63 13.46 8.60
C THR A 863 42.84 13.06 10.06
N ASN A 864 42.78 11.77 10.38
CA ASN A 864 43.06 11.23 11.72
C ASN A 864 44.52 11.51 12.15
N GLY A 865 45.49 11.47 11.21
CA GLY A 865 46.87 11.93 11.45
C GLY A 865 46.95 13.41 11.84
N GLN A 866 46.29 14.28 11.08
CA GLN A 866 46.21 15.72 11.34
C GLN A 866 45.51 16.03 12.66
N ILE A 867 44.45 15.31 13.03
CA ILE A 867 43.79 15.45 14.33
C ILE A 867 44.76 15.10 15.46
N ARG A 868 45.56 14.02 15.31
CA ARG A 868 46.55 13.65 16.31
C ARG A 868 47.64 14.70 16.44
N GLU A 869 48.16 15.26 15.36
CA GLU A 869 49.18 16.32 15.39
C GLU A 869 48.62 17.62 15.95
N ASN A 870 47.47 18.07 15.56
CA ASN A 870 46.91 19.39 15.92
C ASN A 870 46.25 19.44 17.31
N TYR A 871 45.68 18.32 17.80
CA TYR A 871 44.93 18.32 19.08
C TYR A 871 45.70 17.67 20.23
N LEU A 872 46.44 16.59 20.01
CA LEU A 872 47.20 15.97 21.11
C LEU A 872 48.40 16.80 21.54
N GLU A 873 49.05 17.52 20.62
CA GLU A 873 50.12 18.47 21.02
C GLU A 873 49.58 19.71 21.72
N LYS A 874 48.36 20.20 21.42
CA LYS A 874 47.71 21.28 22.14
C LYS A 874 47.22 20.86 23.52
N GLU A 875 46.76 19.65 23.72
CA GLU A 875 46.33 19.13 25.02
C GLU A 875 47.46 19.03 26.01
N GLN A 876 48.68 18.76 25.59
CA GLN A 876 49.84 18.78 26.49
C GLN A 876 50.17 20.20 26.97
N LYS A 877 49.94 21.25 26.19
CA LYS A 877 50.13 22.64 26.60
C LYS A 877 48.98 23.16 27.50
N THR A 878 47.78 22.68 27.33
CA THR A 878 46.60 23.14 28.10
C THR A 878 46.53 22.46 29.48
N LYS A 879 47.00 21.23 29.63
CA LYS A 879 47.10 20.53 30.93
C LYS A 879 48.09 21.17 31.88
N SER A 880 49.20 21.76 31.39
CA SER A 880 50.13 22.54 32.18
C SER A 880 49.47 23.81 32.75
N TYR A 881 48.60 24.47 31.96
CA TYR A 881 47.97 25.73 32.34
C TYR A 881 46.84 25.56 33.40
N LEU A 882 46.14 24.43 33.41
CA LEU A 882 45.09 24.10 34.40
C LEU A 882 45.70 23.70 35.74
N LEU A 883 46.86 23.03 35.74
CA LEU A 883 47.59 22.64 36.96
C LEU A 883 48.27 23.83 37.65
N GLU A 884 48.75 24.83 36.88
CA GLU A 884 49.37 26.03 37.45
C GLU A 884 48.35 27.02 38.07
N ASN A 885 47.10 26.98 37.68
CA ASN A 885 46.03 27.89 38.15
C ASN A 885 45.06 27.28 39.16
N ALA A 886 45.16 26.02 39.51
CA ALA A 886 44.36 25.38 40.55
C ALA A 886 44.91 25.72 41.93
N SER A 887 44.28 26.67 42.63
CA SER A 887 44.59 27.04 44.03
C SER A 887 43.63 26.36 45.00
N GLY A 888 44.14 25.74 46.07
CA GLY A 888 43.39 25.13 47.15
C GLY A 888 43.34 23.60 47.12
N GLU A 889 42.47 22.96 47.92
CA GLU A 889 42.34 21.52 48.11
C GLU A 889 42.22 20.69 46.85
N LEU A 890 41.69 21.28 45.77
CA LEU A 890 41.57 20.65 44.45
C LEU A 890 42.94 20.50 43.73
N GLY A 891 43.88 21.41 43.94
CA GLY A 891 45.25 21.38 43.40
C GLY A 891 46.06 20.27 44.05
N ASP A 892 45.89 20.08 45.35
CA ASP A 892 46.60 19.01 46.11
C ASP A 892 46.05 17.60 45.79
N PHE A 893 44.72 17.46 45.63
CA PHE A 893 44.10 16.23 45.22
C PHE A 893 44.51 15.80 43.78
N LEU A 894 44.65 16.74 42.88
CA LEU A 894 45.12 16.47 41.48
C LEU A 894 46.60 16.07 41.45
N LYS A 895 47.44 16.61 42.36
CA LYS A 895 48.84 16.20 42.49
C LYS A 895 48.99 14.78 43.09
N GLU A 896 48.17 14.42 44.06
CA GLU A 896 48.13 13.05 44.60
C GLU A 896 47.71 12.00 43.53
N LEU A 897 46.67 12.31 42.71
CA LEU A 897 46.25 11.45 41.60
C LEU A 897 47.33 11.28 40.52
N GLU A 898 48.11 12.34 40.22
CA GLU A 898 49.20 12.25 39.26
C GLU A 898 50.39 11.42 39.83
N GLU A 899 50.67 11.52 41.12
CA GLU A 899 51.71 10.68 41.77
C GLU A 899 51.31 9.20 41.84
N GLU A 900 50.03 8.90 42.09
CA GLU A 900 49.54 7.53 42.04
C GLU A 900 49.61 6.94 40.61
N ARG A 901 49.25 7.73 39.61
CA ARG A 901 49.36 7.31 38.18
C ARG A 901 50.80 7.12 37.74
N LYS A 902 51.72 7.92 38.21
CA LYS A 902 53.18 7.73 37.98
C LYS A 902 53.75 6.50 38.70
N LYS A 903 53.21 6.12 39.85
CA LYS A 903 53.53 4.88 40.56
C LYS A 903 52.99 3.62 39.89
N GLU A 904 51.78 3.70 39.34
CA GLU A 904 51.17 2.60 38.57
C GLU A 904 51.89 2.39 37.24
N SER A 905 52.22 3.45 36.50
CA SER A 905 52.97 3.38 35.21
C SER A 905 54.41 2.83 35.39
N LYS A 906 55.02 3.03 36.54
CA LYS A 906 56.32 2.43 36.91
C LYS A 906 56.18 0.96 37.29
N LYS A 907 55.06 0.52 37.87
CA LYS A 907 54.80 -0.89 38.19
C LYS A 907 54.49 -1.73 36.94
N SER A 908 53.89 -1.13 35.87
CA SER A 908 53.60 -1.82 34.61
C SER A 908 54.86 -1.98 33.71
N LYS A 909 55.86 -1.09 33.82
CA LYS A 909 57.14 -1.19 33.08
C LYS A 909 58.19 -2.10 33.77
N GLY A 910 57.89 -2.65 34.95
CA GLY A 910 58.77 -3.58 35.64
C GLY A 910 58.35 -5.05 35.58
N LYS A 911 57.30 -5.35 34.75
CA LYS A 911 56.78 -6.72 34.47
C LYS A 911 56.62 -7.02 32.98
N ALA A 912 57.52 -6.53 32.15
CA ALA A 912 57.66 -6.95 30.78
C ALA A 912 59.07 -7.54 30.58
#